data_ef6acf1e114a72025972b997880efd44
#
_entry.id   ef6acf1e114a72025972b997880efd44
#
_cell.length_a   1.000
_cell.length_b   1.000
_cell.length_c   1.000
_cell.angle_alpha   90.00
_cell.angle_beta   90.00
_cell.angle_gamma   90.00
#
_symmetry.space_group_name_H-M   'P 1'
#
loop_
_entity.id
_entity.type
_entity.pdbx_description
1 polymer ?
#
loop_
_entity_poly.entity_id
_entity_poly.type
_entity_poly.pdbx_seq_one_letter_code
_entity_poly.pdbx_strand_id
1 'polypeptide(L)'
;MERTKLLIIGNGMAGIKCVEEIIQLAPDQFDITVIGDEQQPNYNRIMLSKMLQGGAELNDIILNDYSWYAEHGIELITGERVIDIDPHARTVLTTAGTCRTYELLIIATGSSSFIPALPGVDLEGVISFRNIEDCSRMVEYSQRYRKAVVIGGGLLGLEAARGLLHLGMEVVVVHNTSYLMNRQLDEPAAGMLQAELEGQGMQFRLSADTKRIKGKKQVTGLEFTDGTELKADIVVMAIGIRPNVALAKNCGLQMGRAIVVDDYMRTSQPHIYAVGECAEHRGITYGLVAPLYEQAKALAAHLCGHEHEGYRGSIPYSKLKISGVDVFSVGNLSEPGTETVIQQYDGIRRTYKRITAKNGVVHSAVLFGDTMEGTTLVGMVRSSASVSELAAMTAARADTGNDGSLSLVASMPDQETVCACNAVSKRTIMNTIREHNLQSAEEVRAHTKASGSCGGCLNIVKALVQYAHTDMGNTSQAAASPVQRKAPLCECTDLTHADVCSQLRELCESDPGLTTVAAMARLGWRSSAGCGLCMPAIEYYIDILHEKQGLQQTHKVSDHQDLTTSGNSLYVMSHSADPMSGALAEQGRRLASRLSESWSGIVFPTRVNAVVNTINDPILVLHVQPIGLMRSPIGWEVYAGGHSHSPTREAQLVGVEEDEEHALQLLMACLQLYRHTSEYDERMSEWLERIGLTTVREQLLDLEQRASLVDSIQRRVRVPLEQT
;
A
#
# COMPACT_ATOMS: atom_id res chain seq x y z
N MET A 1 -41.31 -19.66 16.36
CA MET A 1 -41.18 -18.72 17.49
C MET A 1 -41.24 -17.31 16.92
N GLU A 2 -41.88 -16.38 17.62
CA GLU A 2 -41.89 -14.98 17.19
C GLU A 2 -40.44 -14.45 17.31
N ARG A 3 -39.95 -13.72 16.29
CA ARG A 3 -38.60 -13.17 16.28
C ARG A 3 -38.52 -11.97 17.23
N THR A 4 -37.45 -11.83 17.97
CA THR A 4 -37.24 -10.70 18.89
C THR A 4 -36.96 -9.41 18.08
N LYS A 5 -37.67 -8.33 18.34
CA LYS A 5 -37.49 -7.04 17.66
C LYS A 5 -36.20 -6.36 18.11
N LEU A 6 -35.21 -6.36 17.22
CA LEU A 6 -33.91 -5.71 17.43
C LEU A 6 -33.81 -4.44 16.59
N LEU A 7 -33.71 -3.30 17.25
CA LEU A 7 -33.56 -2.02 16.57
C LEU A 7 -32.11 -1.47 16.76
N ILE A 8 -31.51 -1.03 15.66
CA ILE A 8 -30.16 -0.46 15.63
C ILE A 8 -30.25 1.02 15.22
N ILE A 9 -29.72 1.92 16.07
CA ILE A 9 -29.58 3.34 15.73
C ILE A 9 -28.16 3.60 15.24
N GLY A 10 -28.02 3.79 13.93
CA GLY A 10 -26.76 4.04 13.25
C GLY A 10 -26.38 2.96 12.27
N ASN A 11 -26.37 3.31 10.98
CA ASN A 11 -25.99 2.46 9.85
C ASN A 11 -24.48 2.53 9.55
N GLY A 12 -23.66 2.80 10.57
CA GLY A 12 -22.19 2.89 10.46
C GLY A 12 -21.51 1.53 10.57
N MET A 13 -20.18 1.52 10.44
CA MET A 13 -19.35 0.30 10.41
C MET A 13 -19.55 -0.59 11.64
N ALA A 14 -19.64 -0.01 12.86
CA ALA A 14 -19.78 -0.78 14.09
C ALA A 14 -21.18 -1.43 14.24
N GLY A 15 -22.24 -0.67 13.94
CA GLY A 15 -23.62 -1.15 14.03
C GLY A 15 -23.89 -2.30 13.06
N ILE A 16 -23.48 -2.13 11.80
CA ILE A 16 -23.68 -3.16 10.79
C ILE A 16 -22.75 -4.36 10.99
N LYS A 17 -21.54 -4.15 11.49
CA LYS A 17 -20.70 -5.30 11.89
C LYS A 17 -21.36 -6.14 12.97
N CYS A 18 -22.07 -5.53 13.93
CA CYS A 18 -22.84 -6.27 14.92
C CYS A 18 -23.98 -7.06 14.26
N VAL A 19 -24.69 -6.48 13.29
CA VAL A 19 -25.74 -7.15 12.53
C VAL A 19 -25.18 -8.34 11.73
N GLU A 20 -24.04 -8.18 11.03
CA GLU A 20 -23.37 -9.28 10.32
C GLU A 20 -23.05 -10.46 11.23
N GLU A 21 -22.47 -10.18 12.42
CA GLU A 21 -22.12 -11.22 13.39
C GLU A 21 -23.37 -11.91 13.96
N ILE A 22 -24.46 -11.16 14.23
CA ILE A 22 -25.75 -11.71 14.70
C ILE A 22 -26.35 -12.64 13.65
N ILE A 23 -26.37 -12.25 12.38
CA ILE A 23 -26.90 -13.08 11.28
C ILE A 23 -26.11 -14.37 11.14
N GLN A 24 -24.78 -14.32 11.28
CA GLN A 24 -23.94 -15.51 11.24
C GLN A 24 -24.19 -16.47 12.41
N LEU A 25 -24.43 -15.94 13.61
CA LEU A 25 -24.61 -16.74 14.82
C LEU A 25 -26.05 -17.25 14.99
N ALA A 26 -27.04 -16.44 14.60
CA ALA A 26 -28.46 -16.73 14.83
C ALA A 26 -29.37 -16.10 13.74
N PRO A 27 -29.38 -16.63 12.51
CA PRO A 27 -30.00 -15.98 11.34
C PRO A 27 -31.53 -15.78 11.48
N ASP A 28 -32.20 -16.56 12.32
CA ASP A 28 -33.68 -16.56 12.47
C ASP A 28 -34.18 -16.02 13.81
N GLN A 29 -33.29 -15.55 14.68
CA GLN A 29 -33.66 -15.16 16.05
C GLN A 29 -34.28 -13.76 16.14
N PHE A 30 -33.86 -12.84 15.26
CA PHE A 30 -34.21 -11.43 15.36
C PHE A 30 -34.99 -10.91 14.14
N ASP A 31 -35.92 -9.99 14.40
CA ASP A 31 -36.53 -9.10 13.42
C ASP A 31 -35.78 -7.75 13.50
N ILE A 32 -34.92 -7.47 12.49
CA ILE A 32 -33.90 -6.44 12.57
C ILE A 32 -34.34 -5.18 11.80
N THR A 33 -34.39 -4.04 12.49
CA THR A 33 -34.56 -2.72 11.88
C THR A 33 -33.32 -1.87 12.13
N VAL A 34 -32.76 -1.26 11.08
CA VAL A 34 -31.61 -0.33 11.15
C VAL A 34 -32.04 1.06 10.71
N ILE A 35 -31.77 2.09 11.53
CA ILE A 35 -32.09 3.49 11.22
C ILE A 35 -30.78 4.28 11.11
N GLY A 36 -30.53 4.91 9.95
CA GLY A 36 -29.37 5.75 9.66
C GLY A 36 -29.75 7.15 9.21
N ASP A 37 -29.02 8.16 9.68
CA ASP A 37 -29.24 9.56 9.32
C ASP A 37 -28.62 9.97 7.97
N GLU A 38 -27.69 9.16 7.43
CA GLU A 38 -27.14 9.35 6.09
C GLU A 38 -28.02 8.65 5.02
N GLN A 39 -28.01 9.18 3.79
CA GLN A 39 -28.83 8.67 2.67
C GLN A 39 -28.34 7.33 2.11
N GLN A 40 -27.07 6.99 2.36
CA GLN A 40 -26.41 5.82 1.78
C GLN A 40 -26.55 4.60 2.68
N PRO A 41 -26.51 3.39 2.09
CA PRO A 41 -26.35 2.16 2.86
C PRO A 41 -24.97 2.13 3.54
N ASN A 42 -24.65 1.06 4.27
CA ASN A 42 -23.38 0.96 5.00
C ASN A 42 -22.15 1.09 4.08
N TYR A 43 -21.22 1.96 4.42
CA TYR A 43 -20.01 2.19 3.64
C TYR A 43 -18.75 2.27 4.50
N ASN A 44 -17.60 2.03 3.87
CA ASN A 44 -16.29 2.08 4.49
C ASN A 44 -15.76 3.51 4.59
N ARG A 45 -15.84 4.12 5.77
CA ARG A 45 -15.36 5.49 6.01
C ARG A 45 -13.86 5.66 5.82
N ILE A 46 -13.05 4.58 5.94
CA ILE A 46 -11.61 4.63 5.69
C ILE A 46 -11.31 4.93 4.22
N MET A 47 -12.23 4.55 3.32
CA MET A 47 -12.09 4.75 1.88
C MET A 47 -12.43 6.17 1.40
N LEU A 48 -12.95 7.04 2.27
CA LEU A 48 -13.28 8.44 1.92
C LEU A 48 -12.06 9.21 1.42
N SER A 49 -10.88 8.96 1.98
CA SER A 49 -9.64 9.56 1.50
C SER A 49 -9.26 9.13 0.08
N LYS A 50 -9.51 7.85 -0.28
CA LYS A 50 -9.30 7.36 -1.66
C LYS A 50 -10.33 7.95 -2.63
N MET A 51 -11.58 8.09 -2.21
CA MET A 51 -12.62 8.73 -3.00
C MET A 51 -12.26 10.20 -3.31
N LEU A 52 -11.77 10.93 -2.31
CA LEU A 52 -11.30 12.30 -2.48
C LEU A 52 -10.09 12.42 -3.42
N GLN A 53 -9.26 11.39 -3.49
CA GLN A 53 -8.10 11.28 -4.40
C GLN A 53 -8.47 10.71 -5.78
N GLY A 54 -9.74 10.50 -6.10
CA GLY A 54 -10.18 9.93 -7.38
C GLY A 54 -9.82 8.45 -7.58
N GLY A 55 -9.37 7.77 -6.52
CA GLY A 55 -8.98 6.35 -6.54
C GLY A 55 -10.12 5.38 -6.17
N ALA A 56 -11.33 5.87 -5.91
CA ALA A 56 -12.52 5.06 -5.64
C ALA A 56 -13.80 5.87 -5.94
N GLU A 57 -14.81 5.22 -6.48
CA GLU A 57 -16.16 5.77 -6.64
C GLU A 57 -17.05 5.42 -5.44
N LEU A 58 -18.24 5.99 -5.37
CA LEU A 58 -19.19 5.75 -4.27
C LEU A 58 -19.50 4.25 -4.12
N ASN A 59 -19.72 3.55 -5.21
CA ASN A 59 -20.04 2.11 -5.18
C ASN A 59 -18.88 1.26 -4.67
N ASP A 60 -17.63 1.68 -4.87
CA ASP A 60 -16.45 0.95 -4.40
C ASP A 60 -16.29 0.97 -2.89
N ILE A 61 -16.87 1.95 -2.22
CA ILE A 61 -16.79 2.10 -0.77
C ILE A 61 -17.98 1.50 -0.02
N ILE A 62 -19.07 1.15 -0.72
CA ILE A 62 -20.22 0.47 -0.11
C ILE A 62 -19.79 -0.91 0.40
N LEU A 63 -20.06 -1.19 1.67
CA LEU A 63 -19.78 -2.49 2.30
C LEU A 63 -20.94 -3.46 2.12
N ASN A 64 -22.14 -2.98 2.38
CA ASN A 64 -23.40 -3.73 2.29
C ASN A 64 -24.40 -2.87 1.53
N ASP A 65 -24.76 -3.26 0.31
CA ASP A 65 -25.71 -2.55 -0.51
C ASP A 65 -27.18 -2.86 -0.12
N TYR A 66 -28.13 -2.20 -0.73
CA TYR A 66 -29.55 -2.41 -0.41
C TYR A 66 -30.02 -3.85 -0.67
N SER A 67 -29.42 -4.57 -1.63
CA SER A 67 -29.74 -5.97 -1.90
C SER A 67 -29.36 -6.87 -0.73
N TRP A 68 -28.20 -6.62 -0.11
CA TRP A 68 -27.76 -7.36 1.06
C TRP A 68 -28.75 -7.26 2.24
N TYR A 69 -29.29 -6.05 2.52
CA TYR A 69 -30.31 -5.89 3.58
C TYR A 69 -31.58 -6.66 3.24
N ALA A 70 -32.05 -6.57 1.98
CA ALA A 70 -33.25 -7.27 1.53
C ALA A 70 -33.10 -8.81 1.61
N GLU A 71 -31.96 -9.35 1.19
CA GLU A 71 -31.66 -10.79 1.23
C GLU A 71 -31.67 -11.35 2.66
N HIS A 72 -31.25 -10.53 3.64
CA HIS A 72 -31.25 -10.94 5.05
C HIS A 72 -32.50 -10.53 5.81
N GLY A 73 -33.52 -9.99 5.13
CA GLY A 73 -34.75 -9.59 5.76
C GLY A 73 -34.64 -8.44 6.76
N ILE A 74 -33.65 -7.53 6.56
CA ILE A 74 -33.39 -6.38 7.42
C ILE A 74 -34.16 -5.17 6.88
N GLU A 75 -34.96 -4.51 7.71
CA GLU A 75 -35.54 -3.21 7.38
C GLU A 75 -34.48 -2.12 7.55
N LEU A 76 -34.00 -1.54 6.43
CA LEU A 76 -33.09 -0.40 6.45
C LEU A 76 -33.83 0.90 6.17
N ILE A 77 -33.73 1.86 7.08
CA ILE A 77 -34.26 3.22 6.98
C ILE A 77 -33.08 4.19 6.89
N THR A 78 -32.88 4.82 5.73
CA THR A 78 -31.83 5.80 5.48
C THR A 78 -32.38 7.23 5.43
N GLY A 79 -31.54 8.22 5.76
CA GLY A 79 -31.92 9.64 5.77
C GLY A 79 -32.85 10.05 6.91
N GLU A 80 -33.06 9.18 7.89
CA GLU A 80 -33.85 9.49 9.08
C GLU A 80 -32.97 9.47 10.32
N ARG A 81 -33.07 10.54 11.12
CA ARG A 81 -32.39 10.62 12.40
C ARG A 81 -33.34 10.27 13.54
N VAL A 82 -32.92 9.38 14.43
CA VAL A 82 -33.60 9.18 15.72
C VAL A 82 -33.35 10.42 16.59
N ILE A 83 -34.40 10.99 17.17
CA ILE A 83 -34.35 12.22 17.98
C ILE A 83 -34.66 11.98 19.43
N ASP A 84 -35.37 10.88 19.77
CA ASP A 84 -35.73 10.53 21.13
C ASP A 84 -35.79 9.03 21.34
N ILE A 85 -35.55 8.59 22.59
CA ILE A 85 -35.66 7.20 23.04
C ILE A 85 -36.46 7.21 24.34
N ASP A 86 -37.58 6.47 24.41
CA ASP A 86 -38.30 6.17 25.63
C ASP A 86 -37.95 4.75 26.11
N PRO A 87 -37.10 4.59 27.13
CA PRO A 87 -36.74 3.26 27.65
C PRO A 87 -37.88 2.51 28.34
N HIS A 88 -38.87 3.24 28.87
CA HIS A 88 -40.03 2.60 29.54
C HIS A 88 -41.06 2.08 28.56
N ALA A 89 -41.41 2.89 27.57
CA ALA A 89 -42.30 2.48 26.48
C ALA A 89 -41.59 1.58 25.45
N ARG A 90 -40.26 1.50 25.49
CA ARG A 90 -39.42 0.82 24.49
C ARG A 90 -39.70 1.29 23.07
N THR A 91 -39.65 2.60 22.89
CA THR A 91 -39.90 3.22 21.58
C THR A 91 -38.79 4.19 21.23
N VAL A 92 -38.57 4.41 19.93
CA VAL A 92 -37.75 5.48 19.39
C VAL A 92 -38.60 6.37 18.50
N LEU A 93 -38.30 7.67 18.49
CA LEU A 93 -38.94 8.66 17.64
C LEU A 93 -37.92 9.18 16.61
N THR A 94 -38.32 9.25 15.32
CA THR A 94 -37.47 9.78 14.24
C THR A 94 -37.85 11.21 13.86
N THR A 95 -36.98 11.85 13.09
CA THR A 95 -37.24 13.20 12.51
C THR A 95 -38.46 13.24 11.56
N ALA A 96 -38.83 12.11 10.97
CA ALA A 96 -40.05 12.00 10.17
C ALA A 96 -41.32 11.88 11.03
N GLY A 97 -41.19 11.85 12.37
CA GLY A 97 -42.33 11.66 13.30
C GLY A 97 -42.73 10.19 13.44
N THR A 98 -41.98 9.24 12.91
CA THR A 98 -42.26 7.79 13.00
C THR A 98 -41.83 7.30 14.36
N CYS A 99 -42.78 6.61 15.06
CA CYS A 99 -42.51 5.93 16.33
C CYS A 99 -42.33 4.43 16.07
N ARG A 100 -41.18 3.84 16.51
CA ARG A 100 -40.83 2.43 16.36
C ARG A 100 -40.67 1.75 17.71
N THR A 101 -41.21 0.57 17.87
CA THR A 101 -41.05 -0.24 19.09
C THR A 101 -39.84 -1.16 18.96
N TYR A 102 -39.21 -1.47 20.09
CA TYR A 102 -38.10 -2.44 20.16
C TYR A 102 -38.25 -3.35 21.38
N GLU A 103 -37.70 -4.55 21.33
CA GLU A 103 -37.46 -5.41 22.49
C GLU A 103 -36.01 -5.26 22.95
N LEU A 104 -35.06 -5.14 21.99
CA LEU A 104 -33.65 -4.84 22.23
C LEU A 104 -33.22 -3.65 21.34
N LEU A 105 -32.41 -2.78 21.91
CA LEU A 105 -31.92 -1.58 21.23
C LEU A 105 -30.40 -1.53 21.26
N ILE A 106 -29.78 -1.32 20.10
CA ILE A 106 -28.34 -1.05 19.98
C ILE A 106 -28.15 0.42 19.55
N ILE A 107 -27.43 1.20 20.37
CA ILE A 107 -27.01 2.54 20.03
C ILE A 107 -25.62 2.47 19.39
N ALA A 108 -25.54 2.73 18.08
CA ALA A 108 -24.32 2.74 17.27
C ALA A 108 -24.16 4.06 16.52
N THR A 109 -24.52 5.17 17.18
CA THR A 109 -24.53 6.54 16.63
C THR A 109 -23.17 7.11 16.28
N GLY A 110 -22.09 6.43 16.66
CA GLY A 110 -20.71 6.82 16.32
C GLY A 110 -20.29 8.17 16.92
N SER A 111 -19.60 8.96 16.11
CA SER A 111 -19.10 10.29 16.49
C SER A 111 -19.23 11.30 15.36
N SER A 112 -19.17 12.57 15.69
CA SER A 112 -19.09 13.70 14.75
C SER A 112 -17.72 14.39 14.84
N SER A 113 -17.35 15.16 13.82
CA SER A 113 -16.14 15.98 13.84
C SER A 113 -16.21 16.98 15.00
N PHE A 114 -15.12 17.11 15.74
CA PHE A 114 -15.02 18.12 16.79
C PHE A 114 -14.74 19.49 16.14
N ILE A 115 -15.66 20.41 16.31
CA ILE A 115 -15.50 21.82 15.92
C ILE A 115 -15.43 22.61 17.22
N PRO A 116 -14.29 23.28 17.53
CA PRO A 116 -14.15 24.09 18.72
C PRO A 116 -14.98 25.37 18.60
N ALA A 117 -15.29 26.00 19.72
CA ALA A 117 -15.91 27.32 19.74
C ALA A 117 -14.88 28.39 19.33
N LEU A 118 -14.55 28.41 18.05
CA LEU A 118 -13.58 29.33 17.46
C LEU A 118 -14.34 30.40 16.64
N PRO A 119 -14.05 31.69 16.79
CA PRO A 119 -14.71 32.73 15.98
C PRO A 119 -14.52 32.48 14.49
N GLY A 120 -15.62 32.48 13.73
CA GLY A 120 -15.63 32.27 12.29
C GLY A 120 -15.83 30.81 11.83
N VAL A 121 -16.09 29.85 12.71
CA VAL A 121 -16.39 28.46 12.32
C VAL A 121 -17.67 28.30 11.52
N ASP A 122 -18.59 29.27 11.59
CA ASP A 122 -19.87 29.25 10.85
C ASP A 122 -19.78 29.91 9.48
N LEU A 123 -18.59 30.38 9.05
CA LEU A 123 -18.39 30.97 7.75
C LEU A 123 -18.51 29.93 6.64
N GLU A 124 -19.04 30.34 5.48
CA GLU A 124 -18.99 29.55 4.26
C GLU A 124 -17.54 29.24 3.91
N GLY A 125 -17.24 27.97 3.57
CA GLY A 125 -15.88 27.49 3.33
C GLY A 125 -15.22 26.83 4.54
N VAL A 126 -15.87 26.79 5.73
CA VAL A 126 -15.47 25.92 6.82
C VAL A 126 -16.19 24.59 6.68
N ILE A 127 -15.43 23.51 6.62
CA ILE A 127 -15.94 22.14 6.42
C ILE A 127 -15.23 21.17 7.36
N SER A 128 -15.83 19.99 7.56
CA SER A 128 -15.20 18.84 8.20
C SER A 128 -14.77 17.81 7.14
N PHE A 129 -14.13 16.73 7.59
CA PHE A 129 -13.84 15.56 6.75
C PHE A 129 -14.25 14.30 7.51
N ARG A 130 -15.50 13.84 7.31
CA ARG A 130 -16.04 12.73 8.09
C ARG A 130 -16.96 11.79 7.31
N ASN A 131 -17.71 12.30 6.35
CA ASN A 131 -18.70 11.56 5.60
C ASN A 131 -18.63 11.88 4.09
N ILE A 132 -19.52 11.25 3.29
CA ILE A 132 -19.58 11.40 1.84
C ILE A 132 -19.96 12.86 1.46
N GLU A 133 -20.85 13.49 2.23
CA GLU A 133 -21.25 14.88 1.99
C GLU A 133 -20.08 15.84 2.13
N ASP A 134 -19.23 15.65 3.17
CA ASP A 134 -18.00 16.43 3.35
C ASP A 134 -17.07 16.29 2.13
N CYS A 135 -16.89 15.06 1.62
CA CYS A 135 -16.08 14.81 0.41
C CYS A 135 -16.67 15.56 -0.80
N SER A 136 -17.97 15.49 -1.01
CA SER A 136 -18.65 16.14 -2.13
C SER A 136 -18.48 17.66 -2.06
N ARG A 137 -18.59 18.24 -0.87
CA ARG A 137 -18.34 19.69 -0.65
C ARG A 137 -16.87 20.06 -0.91
N MET A 138 -15.92 19.23 -0.50
CA MET A 138 -14.50 19.46 -0.78
C MET A 138 -14.22 19.45 -2.28
N VAL A 139 -14.79 18.51 -3.03
CA VAL A 139 -14.68 18.45 -4.49
C VAL A 139 -15.32 19.69 -5.14
N GLU A 140 -16.54 20.08 -4.72
CA GLU A 140 -17.20 21.28 -5.24
C GLU A 140 -16.36 22.54 -5.00
N TYR A 141 -15.81 22.69 -3.80
CA TYR A 141 -15.01 23.86 -3.44
C TYR A 141 -13.67 23.91 -4.19
N SER A 142 -13.04 22.77 -4.47
CA SER A 142 -11.79 22.73 -5.24
C SER A 142 -11.94 23.24 -6.67
N GLN A 143 -13.15 23.19 -7.25
CA GLN A 143 -13.45 23.75 -8.58
C GLN A 143 -13.48 25.28 -8.59
N ARG A 144 -13.78 25.90 -7.43
CA ARG A 144 -13.98 27.35 -7.31
C ARG A 144 -12.81 28.06 -6.63
N TYR A 145 -12.10 27.38 -5.74
CA TYR A 145 -11.10 27.93 -4.84
C TYR A 145 -9.75 27.30 -5.04
N ARG A 146 -8.69 27.96 -4.58
CA ARG A 146 -7.32 27.52 -4.80
C ARG A 146 -6.56 27.20 -3.51
N LYS A 147 -6.87 27.92 -2.41
CA LYS A 147 -6.11 27.83 -1.16
C LYS A 147 -6.91 27.15 -0.07
N ALA A 148 -6.42 26.01 0.37
CA ALA A 148 -7.00 25.26 1.45
C ALA A 148 -6.09 25.27 2.68
N VAL A 149 -6.67 25.43 3.85
CA VAL A 149 -5.98 25.19 5.11
C VAL A 149 -6.67 24.05 5.83
N VAL A 150 -5.88 23.08 6.26
CA VAL A 150 -6.35 21.96 7.10
C VAL A 150 -5.86 22.18 8.53
N ILE A 151 -6.79 22.34 9.47
CA ILE A 151 -6.45 22.45 10.89
C ILE A 151 -6.48 21.05 11.51
N GLY A 152 -5.30 20.55 11.89
CA GLY A 152 -5.07 19.23 12.48
C GLY A 152 -4.07 18.39 11.69
N GLY A 153 -2.90 18.13 12.27
CA GLY A 153 -1.81 17.31 11.70
C GLY A 153 -1.90 15.82 12.08
N GLY A 154 -3.10 15.34 12.43
CA GLY A 154 -3.37 13.90 12.61
C GLY A 154 -3.74 13.20 11.31
N LEU A 155 -4.03 11.88 11.37
CA LEU A 155 -4.31 11.05 10.21
C LEU A 155 -5.35 11.66 9.25
N LEU A 156 -6.56 11.94 9.74
CA LEU A 156 -7.64 12.47 8.90
C LEU A 156 -7.29 13.82 8.27
N GLY A 157 -6.53 14.67 8.99
CA GLY A 157 -6.08 15.95 8.45
C GLY A 157 -5.07 15.77 7.31
N LEU A 158 -4.11 14.86 7.45
CA LEU A 158 -3.14 14.55 6.41
C LEU A 158 -3.80 13.90 5.18
N GLU A 159 -4.79 13.02 5.39
CA GLU A 159 -5.59 12.43 4.31
C GLU A 159 -6.43 13.48 3.58
N ALA A 160 -7.10 14.38 4.31
CA ALA A 160 -7.84 15.49 3.72
C ALA A 160 -6.92 16.43 2.92
N ALA A 161 -5.75 16.78 3.48
CA ALA A 161 -4.75 17.60 2.82
C ALA A 161 -4.25 16.97 1.52
N ARG A 162 -3.97 15.65 1.54
CA ARG A 162 -3.57 14.90 0.35
C ARG A 162 -4.66 14.91 -0.73
N GLY A 163 -5.91 14.70 -0.31
CA GLY A 163 -7.05 14.76 -1.25
C GLY A 163 -7.18 16.13 -1.91
N LEU A 164 -7.06 17.22 -1.14
CA LEU A 164 -7.13 18.59 -1.68
C LEU A 164 -5.96 18.92 -2.62
N LEU A 165 -4.74 18.43 -2.30
CA LEU A 165 -3.59 18.51 -3.22
C LEU A 165 -3.88 17.81 -4.54
N HIS A 166 -4.45 16.59 -4.47
CA HIS A 166 -4.83 15.84 -5.67
C HIS A 166 -5.87 16.59 -6.52
N LEU A 167 -6.78 17.32 -5.88
CA LEU A 167 -7.77 18.18 -6.54
C LEU A 167 -7.16 19.50 -7.06
N GLY A 168 -5.84 19.68 -7.00
CA GLY A 168 -5.11 20.83 -7.55
C GLY A 168 -5.12 22.09 -6.69
N MET A 169 -5.39 21.97 -5.38
CA MET A 169 -5.34 23.09 -4.43
C MET A 169 -3.95 23.27 -3.82
N GLU A 170 -3.61 24.52 -3.46
CA GLU A 170 -2.49 24.83 -2.57
C GLU A 170 -2.91 24.52 -1.12
N VAL A 171 -2.18 23.61 -0.43
CA VAL A 171 -2.62 23.15 0.89
C VAL A 171 -1.58 23.43 1.96
N VAL A 172 -2.02 24.03 3.06
CA VAL A 172 -1.24 24.22 4.28
C VAL A 172 -1.92 23.46 5.43
N VAL A 173 -1.20 22.57 6.07
CA VAL A 173 -1.63 21.90 7.30
C VAL A 173 -1.16 22.69 8.52
N VAL A 174 -2.10 23.13 9.34
CA VAL A 174 -1.84 23.84 10.60
C VAL A 174 -1.97 22.87 11.77
N HIS A 175 -0.95 22.81 12.61
CA HIS A 175 -0.96 21.93 13.79
C HIS A 175 -0.42 22.65 15.03
N ASN A 176 -1.05 22.42 16.16
CA ASN A 176 -0.71 23.10 17.42
C ASN A 176 0.46 22.47 18.19
N THR A 177 0.93 21.28 17.78
CA THR A 177 2.12 20.65 18.35
C THR A 177 3.34 20.82 17.43
N SER A 178 4.53 20.50 17.94
CA SER A 178 5.81 20.65 17.23
C SER A 178 6.04 19.61 16.13
N TYR A 179 5.27 18.53 16.09
CA TYR A 179 5.40 17.48 15.10
C TYR A 179 4.03 16.83 14.79
N LEU A 180 3.95 16.21 13.60
CA LEU A 180 2.75 15.56 13.06
C LEU A 180 2.44 14.26 13.78
N MET A 181 1.17 13.84 13.79
CA MET A 181 0.74 12.54 14.30
C MET A 181 1.20 12.25 15.72
N ASN A 182 1.29 13.26 16.59
CA ASN A 182 1.87 13.23 17.93
C ASN A 182 1.24 12.21 18.90
N ARG A 183 0.13 11.58 18.53
CA ARG A 183 -0.49 10.47 19.27
C ARG A 183 -0.04 9.09 18.78
N GLN A 184 0.46 8.98 17.55
CA GLN A 184 0.83 7.75 16.88
C GLN A 184 2.32 7.63 16.59
N LEU A 185 3.04 8.75 16.50
CA LEU A 185 4.46 8.79 16.16
C LEU A 185 5.25 9.50 17.25
N ASP A 186 6.52 9.17 17.33
CA ASP A 186 7.52 9.99 18.01
C ASP A 186 8.11 11.03 17.03
N GLU A 187 8.88 11.95 17.56
CA GLU A 187 9.42 13.07 16.79
C GLU A 187 10.29 12.65 15.61
N PRO A 188 11.20 11.63 15.70
CA PRO A 188 11.98 11.18 14.54
C PRO A 188 11.09 10.62 13.41
N ALA A 189 10.15 9.74 13.72
CA ALA A 189 9.24 9.18 12.70
C ALA A 189 8.33 10.25 12.11
N ALA A 190 7.86 11.20 12.91
CA ALA A 190 7.06 12.32 12.45
C ALA A 190 7.85 13.27 11.54
N GLY A 191 9.14 13.51 11.82
CA GLY A 191 10.02 14.29 10.96
C GLY A 191 10.25 13.63 9.60
N MET A 192 10.42 12.31 9.58
CA MET A 192 10.53 11.54 8.32
C MET A 192 9.23 11.64 7.51
N LEU A 193 8.07 11.51 8.16
CA LEU A 193 6.76 11.67 7.52
C LEU A 193 6.59 13.08 6.97
N GLN A 194 6.94 14.12 7.72
CA GLN A 194 6.83 15.50 7.29
C GLN A 194 7.68 15.76 6.04
N ALA A 195 8.95 15.33 6.04
CA ALA A 195 9.84 15.50 4.89
C ALA A 195 9.29 14.84 3.62
N GLU A 196 8.70 13.65 3.76
CA GLU A 196 8.07 12.96 2.63
C GLU A 196 6.84 13.71 2.09
N LEU A 197 5.99 14.21 2.98
CA LEU A 197 4.79 14.97 2.60
C LEU A 197 5.12 16.34 2.03
N GLU A 198 6.19 17.01 2.50
CA GLU A 198 6.71 18.26 1.93
C GLU A 198 7.25 18.03 0.52
N GLY A 199 7.96 16.93 0.29
CA GLY A 199 8.40 16.52 -1.03
C GLY A 199 7.24 16.28 -2.02
N GLN A 200 6.06 15.96 -1.51
CA GLN A 200 4.84 15.81 -2.30
C GLN A 200 4.03 17.12 -2.48
N GLY A 201 4.57 18.26 -2.01
CA GLY A 201 3.99 19.60 -2.17
C GLY A 201 3.07 20.06 -1.04
N MET A 202 2.97 19.30 0.07
CA MET A 202 2.22 19.72 1.25
C MET A 202 3.03 20.73 2.07
N GLN A 203 2.39 21.78 2.58
CA GLN A 203 3.05 22.76 3.44
C GLN A 203 2.56 22.60 4.87
N PHE A 204 3.44 22.88 5.84
CA PHE A 204 3.14 22.72 7.25
C PHE A 204 3.38 24.01 8.04
N ARG A 205 2.50 24.28 8.98
CA ARG A 205 2.67 25.27 10.02
C ARG A 205 2.44 24.59 11.37
N LEU A 206 3.52 24.17 12.00
CA LEU A 206 3.53 23.51 13.29
C LEU A 206 3.62 24.51 14.43
N SER A 207 3.32 24.06 15.66
CA SER A 207 3.29 24.90 16.89
C SER A 207 2.44 26.16 16.72
N ALA A 208 1.33 26.07 15.96
CA ALA A 208 0.50 27.21 15.60
C ALA A 208 -0.92 27.05 16.11
N ASP A 209 -1.28 27.89 17.08
CA ASP A 209 -2.63 27.95 17.64
C ASP A 209 -3.49 28.96 16.87
N THR A 210 -4.57 28.46 16.28
CA THR A 210 -5.52 29.29 15.54
C THR A 210 -6.39 30.08 16.52
N LYS A 211 -6.34 31.40 16.43
CA LYS A 211 -7.13 32.33 17.24
C LYS A 211 -8.54 32.52 16.68
N ARG A 212 -8.65 32.68 15.37
CA ARG A 212 -9.95 32.81 14.66
C ARG A 212 -9.81 32.52 13.16
N ILE A 213 -10.94 32.19 12.55
CA ILE A 213 -11.12 32.13 11.09
C ILE A 213 -11.63 33.50 10.62
N LYS A 214 -10.95 34.08 9.63
CA LYS A 214 -11.25 35.40 9.09
C LYS A 214 -12.24 35.30 7.94
N GLY A 215 -13.13 36.26 7.88
CA GLY A 215 -14.12 36.42 6.82
C GLY A 215 -15.32 37.28 7.25
N LYS A 216 -16.21 37.59 6.33
CA LYS A 216 -17.50 38.22 6.63
C LYS A 216 -18.66 37.25 6.43
N LYS A 217 -18.83 36.70 5.24
CA LYS A 217 -19.76 35.62 4.89
C LYS A 217 -18.99 34.34 4.58
N GLN A 218 -17.85 34.49 3.96
CA GLN A 218 -16.98 33.42 3.47
C GLN A 218 -15.58 33.54 4.11
N VAL A 219 -14.89 32.41 4.22
CA VAL A 219 -13.49 32.34 4.68
C VAL A 219 -12.58 33.16 3.77
N THR A 220 -11.66 33.92 4.36
CA THR A 220 -10.57 34.63 3.68
C THR A 220 -9.21 34.33 4.26
N GLY A 221 -9.14 33.59 5.37
CA GLY A 221 -7.90 33.19 6.02
C GLY A 221 -8.06 32.86 7.49
N LEU A 222 -6.92 32.71 8.15
CA LEU A 222 -6.77 32.44 9.58
C LEU A 222 -5.95 33.55 10.25
N GLU A 223 -6.22 33.82 11.51
CA GLU A 223 -5.37 34.59 12.41
C GLU A 223 -4.90 33.67 13.52
N PHE A 224 -3.62 33.70 13.83
CA PHE A 224 -2.99 32.90 14.87
C PHE A 224 -2.81 33.68 16.17
N THR A 225 -2.55 32.98 17.26
CA THR A 225 -2.35 33.62 18.58
C THR A 225 -1.12 34.50 18.65
N ASP A 226 -0.10 34.22 17.80
CA ASP A 226 1.11 35.02 17.65
C ASP A 226 0.88 36.32 16.80
N GLY A 227 -0.36 36.56 16.35
CA GLY A 227 -0.74 37.72 15.55
C GLY A 227 -0.44 37.57 14.06
N THR A 228 0.18 36.48 13.59
CA THR A 228 0.39 36.24 12.16
C THR A 228 -0.89 35.77 11.48
N GLU A 229 -0.93 35.88 10.16
CA GLU A 229 -2.10 35.52 9.34
C GLU A 229 -1.72 34.57 8.23
N LEU A 230 -2.69 33.75 7.82
CA LEU A 230 -2.59 32.86 6.64
C LEU A 230 -3.84 33.02 5.78
N LYS A 231 -3.65 33.27 4.48
CA LYS A 231 -4.76 33.37 3.51
C LYS A 231 -5.30 31.98 3.20
N ALA A 232 -6.61 31.84 3.16
CA ALA A 232 -7.31 30.61 2.79
C ALA A 232 -8.65 30.94 2.16
N ASP A 233 -9.08 30.14 1.22
CA ASP A 233 -10.41 30.18 0.62
C ASP A 233 -11.35 29.19 1.31
N ILE A 234 -10.79 28.07 1.78
CA ILE A 234 -11.49 27.05 2.58
C ILE A 234 -10.65 26.60 3.79
N VAL A 235 -11.34 26.17 4.84
CA VAL A 235 -10.74 25.60 6.05
C VAL A 235 -11.37 24.25 6.36
N VAL A 236 -10.54 23.20 6.41
CA VAL A 236 -10.97 21.86 6.82
C VAL A 236 -10.62 21.64 8.28
N MET A 237 -11.64 21.31 9.09
CA MET A 237 -11.50 21.04 10.52
C MET A 237 -11.26 19.55 10.75
N ALA A 238 -10.03 19.16 11.15
CA ALA A 238 -9.63 17.75 11.36
C ALA A 238 -8.92 17.57 12.71
N ILE A 239 -9.42 18.19 13.76
CA ILE A 239 -8.79 18.23 15.10
C ILE A 239 -9.31 17.18 16.09
N GLY A 240 -10.06 16.22 15.63
CA GLY A 240 -10.59 15.11 16.40
C GLY A 240 -12.09 14.89 16.24
N ILE A 241 -12.61 14.01 17.09
CA ILE A 241 -14.01 13.57 17.03
C ILE A 241 -14.66 13.71 18.42
N ARG A 242 -15.98 13.81 18.43
CA ARG A 242 -16.80 13.77 19.63
C ARG A 242 -17.84 12.66 19.54
N PRO A 243 -17.96 11.76 20.54
CA PRO A 243 -19.02 10.77 20.59
C PRO A 243 -20.42 11.39 20.50
N ASN A 244 -21.30 10.78 19.70
CA ASN A 244 -22.70 11.20 19.56
C ASN A 244 -23.53 10.61 20.71
N VAL A 245 -23.72 11.38 21.77
CA VAL A 245 -24.30 10.91 23.05
C VAL A 245 -25.60 11.60 23.42
N ALA A 246 -26.12 12.51 22.59
CA ALA A 246 -27.31 13.30 22.91
C ALA A 246 -28.52 12.43 23.25
N LEU A 247 -28.81 11.40 22.43
CA LEU A 247 -29.91 10.46 22.66
C LEU A 247 -29.77 9.75 24.02
N ALA A 248 -28.58 9.21 24.27
CA ALA A 248 -28.29 8.47 25.50
C ALA A 248 -28.42 9.37 26.75
N LYS A 249 -27.95 10.61 26.65
CA LYS A 249 -28.08 11.59 27.75
C LYS A 249 -29.55 11.94 27.99
N ASN A 250 -30.33 12.15 26.95
CA ASN A 250 -31.74 12.56 27.07
C ASN A 250 -32.60 11.45 27.69
N CYS A 251 -32.32 10.17 27.38
CA CYS A 251 -33.05 9.03 27.95
C CYS A 251 -32.44 8.52 29.28
N GLY A 252 -31.50 9.27 29.89
CA GLY A 252 -30.98 9.01 31.25
C GLY A 252 -29.97 7.85 31.34
N LEU A 253 -29.27 7.49 30.28
CA LEU A 253 -28.19 6.50 30.37
C LEU A 253 -27.00 7.06 31.15
N GLN A 254 -26.25 6.17 31.80
CA GLN A 254 -25.01 6.54 32.49
C GLN A 254 -23.95 6.98 31.47
N MET A 255 -23.36 8.13 31.73
CA MET A 255 -22.41 8.80 30.86
C MET A 255 -21.07 9.03 31.53
N GLY A 256 -19.99 8.81 30.81
CA GLY A 256 -18.68 9.36 31.04
C GLY A 256 -18.34 10.36 29.93
N ARG A 257 -17.26 10.11 29.17
CA ARG A 257 -16.98 10.83 27.91
C ARG A 257 -17.90 10.36 26.79
N ALA A 258 -18.37 9.12 26.87
CA ALA A 258 -19.32 8.51 25.98
C ALA A 258 -20.36 7.67 26.78
N ILE A 259 -21.13 6.82 26.15
CA ILE A 259 -22.12 5.94 26.81
C ILE A 259 -21.38 4.84 27.56
N VAL A 260 -21.49 4.79 28.90
CA VAL A 260 -20.81 3.78 29.71
C VAL A 260 -21.42 2.41 29.46
N VAL A 261 -20.56 1.44 29.13
CA VAL A 261 -20.95 0.04 28.90
C VAL A 261 -20.09 -0.92 29.69
N ASP A 262 -20.65 -2.08 30.02
CA ASP A 262 -19.93 -3.19 30.64
C ASP A 262 -19.21 -4.08 29.58
N ASP A 263 -18.62 -5.20 30.04
CA ASP A 263 -17.90 -6.15 29.20
C ASP A 263 -18.80 -6.83 28.12
N TYR A 264 -20.11 -6.76 28.27
CA TYR A 264 -21.11 -7.27 27.33
C TYR A 264 -21.80 -6.16 26.51
N MET A 265 -21.23 -4.96 26.51
CA MET A 265 -21.76 -3.76 25.85
C MET A 265 -23.14 -3.33 26.36
N ARG A 266 -23.58 -3.75 27.55
CA ARG A 266 -24.84 -3.34 28.20
C ARG A 266 -24.67 -1.94 28.76
N THR A 267 -25.67 -1.09 28.59
CA THR A 267 -25.76 0.23 29.22
C THR A 267 -26.36 0.11 30.63
N SER A 268 -26.55 1.26 31.28
CA SER A 268 -27.23 1.32 32.58
C SER A 268 -28.73 1.00 32.54
N GLN A 269 -29.33 0.92 31.36
CA GLN A 269 -30.74 0.56 31.17
C GLN A 269 -30.86 -0.86 30.60
N PRO A 270 -31.78 -1.69 31.13
CA PRO A 270 -32.06 -3.01 30.56
C PRO A 270 -32.45 -2.91 29.08
N HIS A 271 -32.06 -3.93 28.30
CA HIS A 271 -32.41 -4.04 26.87
C HIS A 271 -31.79 -2.97 25.94
N ILE A 272 -30.96 -2.07 26.49
CA ILE A 272 -30.26 -1.07 25.71
C ILE A 272 -28.74 -1.32 25.75
N TYR A 273 -28.13 -1.43 24.58
CA TYR A 273 -26.71 -1.68 24.37
C TYR A 273 -26.09 -0.52 23.61
N ALA A 274 -24.78 -0.34 23.72
CA ALA A 274 -24.09 0.63 22.89
C ALA A 274 -22.76 0.06 22.36
N VAL A 275 -22.43 0.37 21.10
CA VAL A 275 -21.24 -0.13 20.43
C VAL A 275 -20.64 0.93 19.50
N GLY A 276 -19.34 0.90 19.34
CA GLY A 276 -18.66 1.83 18.45
C GLY A 276 -18.11 3.08 19.15
N GLU A 277 -17.89 4.15 18.39
CA GLU A 277 -17.28 5.40 18.90
C GLU A 277 -18.15 6.14 19.92
N CYS A 278 -19.45 5.81 20.01
CA CYS A 278 -20.34 6.38 21.02
C CYS A 278 -20.28 5.65 22.37
N ALA A 279 -19.61 4.50 22.47
CA ALA A 279 -19.48 3.69 23.68
C ALA A 279 -18.17 3.96 24.45
N GLU A 280 -18.24 3.90 25.77
CA GLU A 280 -17.12 3.98 26.69
C GLU A 280 -17.03 2.72 27.53
N HIS A 281 -15.98 1.93 27.31
CA HIS A 281 -15.74 0.70 28.05
C HIS A 281 -14.56 0.88 29.00
N ARG A 282 -14.76 0.65 30.31
CA ARG A 282 -13.73 0.79 31.36
C ARG A 282 -13.00 2.14 31.32
N GLY A 283 -13.71 3.23 31.03
CA GLY A 283 -13.16 4.59 30.93
C GLY A 283 -12.45 4.91 29.61
N ILE A 284 -12.44 3.99 28.64
CA ILE A 284 -11.78 4.15 27.35
C ILE A 284 -12.81 4.27 26.21
N THR A 285 -12.60 5.27 25.36
CA THR A 285 -13.33 5.43 24.09
C THR A 285 -12.39 5.10 22.94
N TYR A 286 -12.87 4.36 21.93
CA TYR A 286 -12.07 3.92 20.80
C TYR A 286 -12.51 4.65 19.53
N GLY A 287 -11.53 5.11 18.73
CA GLY A 287 -11.75 5.78 17.44
C GLY A 287 -11.11 5.03 16.26
N LEU A 288 -10.75 3.76 16.44
CA LEU A 288 -10.18 2.88 15.41
C LEU A 288 -11.13 1.71 15.16
N VAL A 289 -11.20 1.23 13.93
CA VAL A 289 -12.18 0.23 13.48
C VAL A 289 -12.02 -1.12 14.20
N ALA A 290 -10.80 -1.62 14.37
CA ALA A 290 -10.57 -2.93 14.97
C ALA A 290 -11.19 -3.10 16.37
N PRO A 291 -10.99 -2.19 17.34
CA PRO A 291 -11.68 -2.24 18.62
C PRO A 291 -13.21 -2.25 18.50
N LEU A 292 -13.77 -1.47 17.56
CA LEU A 292 -15.21 -1.38 17.40
C LEU A 292 -15.81 -2.69 16.87
N TYR A 293 -15.05 -3.40 16.03
CA TYR A 293 -15.44 -4.71 15.53
C TYR A 293 -15.32 -5.81 16.62
N GLU A 294 -14.32 -5.71 17.50
CA GLU A 294 -14.22 -6.58 18.68
C GLU A 294 -15.41 -6.38 19.63
N GLN A 295 -15.82 -5.12 19.87
CA GLN A 295 -17.04 -4.80 20.62
C GLN A 295 -18.29 -5.40 19.96
N ALA A 296 -18.43 -5.24 18.64
CA ALA A 296 -19.55 -5.77 17.86
C ALA A 296 -19.65 -7.29 17.97
N LYS A 297 -18.54 -8.02 17.89
CA LYS A 297 -18.49 -9.48 18.07
C LYS A 297 -18.90 -9.91 19.48
N ALA A 298 -18.39 -9.22 20.50
CA ALA A 298 -18.76 -9.52 21.88
C ALA A 298 -20.25 -9.29 22.15
N LEU A 299 -20.81 -8.18 21.62
CA LEU A 299 -22.23 -7.89 21.73
C LEU A 299 -23.08 -8.92 21.01
N ALA A 300 -22.72 -9.28 19.76
CA ALA A 300 -23.44 -10.28 18.99
C ALA A 300 -23.47 -11.66 19.69
N ALA A 301 -22.31 -12.13 20.19
CA ALA A 301 -22.23 -13.36 20.95
C ALA A 301 -23.13 -13.33 22.21
N HIS A 302 -23.15 -12.20 22.94
CA HIS A 302 -24.01 -12.04 24.09
C HIS A 302 -25.50 -12.09 23.74
N LEU A 303 -25.94 -11.38 22.69
CA LEU A 303 -27.34 -11.33 22.25
C LEU A 303 -27.84 -12.69 21.73
N CYS A 304 -26.95 -13.44 21.07
CA CYS A 304 -27.25 -14.77 20.55
C CYS A 304 -27.15 -15.90 21.61
N GLY A 305 -26.82 -15.58 22.87
CA GLY A 305 -26.72 -16.55 23.96
C GLY A 305 -25.49 -17.45 23.90
N HIS A 306 -24.45 -17.08 23.17
CA HIS A 306 -23.19 -17.82 23.15
C HIS A 306 -22.35 -17.52 24.40
N GLU A 307 -21.77 -18.54 25.01
CA GLU A 307 -20.82 -18.38 26.10
C GLU A 307 -19.54 -17.65 25.64
N HIS A 308 -19.19 -16.54 26.28
CA HIS A 308 -17.96 -15.80 26.01
C HIS A 308 -17.56 -14.97 27.24
N GLU A 309 -16.29 -14.64 27.33
CA GLU A 309 -15.74 -13.86 28.46
C GLU A 309 -16.07 -12.37 28.44
N GLY A 310 -16.81 -11.89 27.44
CA GLY A 310 -17.07 -10.48 27.20
C GLY A 310 -15.88 -9.76 26.54
N TYR A 311 -16.06 -8.48 26.26
CA TYR A 311 -15.04 -7.61 25.73
C TYR A 311 -14.07 -7.17 26.83
N ARG A 312 -12.79 -7.50 26.69
CA ARG A 312 -11.76 -7.19 27.72
C ARG A 312 -11.03 -5.88 27.46
N GLY A 313 -11.38 -5.17 26.42
CA GLY A 313 -10.67 -4.01 25.92
C GLY A 313 -9.71 -4.34 24.78
N SER A 314 -9.33 -3.35 24.01
CA SER A 314 -8.41 -3.48 22.87
C SER A 314 -7.16 -2.65 23.12
N ILE A 315 -6.01 -3.15 22.69
CA ILE A 315 -4.79 -2.36 22.65
C ILE A 315 -4.85 -1.48 21.40
N PRO A 316 -4.78 -0.15 21.56
CA PRO A 316 -4.77 0.73 20.41
C PRO A 316 -3.52 0.49 19.56
N TYR A 317 -3.71 0.17 18.32
CA TYR A 317 -2.64 0.15 17.32
C TYR A 317 -3.14 0.76 16.00
N SER A 318 -2.24 1.37 15.26
CA SER A 318 -2.53 1.92 13.95
C SER A 318 -1.54 1.39 12.92
N LYS A 319 -2.05 0.89 11.81
CA LYS A 319 -1.28 0.55 10.63
C LYS A 319 -1.87 1.35 9.47
N LEU A 320 -1.13 2.33 9.01
CA LEU A 320 -1.61 3.37 8.12
C LEU A 320 -0.71 3.45 6.91
N LYS A 321 -1.31 3.76 5.77
CA LYS A 321 -0.59 4.14 4.56
C LYS A 321 -0.92 5.58 4.24
N ILE A 322 -0.03 6.49 4.64
CA ILE A 322 -0.21 7.93 4.45
C ILE A 322 0.58 8.34 3.22
N SER A 323 -0.12 8.78 2.17
CA SER A 323 0.53 9.30 0.95
C SER A 323 1.63 8.39 0.37
N GLY A 324 1.42 7.08 0.44
CA GLY A 324 2.40 6.09 -0.04
C GLY A 324 3.36 5.55 1.02
N VAL A 325 3.45 6.18 2.20
CA VAL A 325 4.33 5.74 3.29
C VAL A 325 3.60 4.81 4.24
N ASP A 326 4.20 3.66 4.53
CA ASP A 326 3.70 2.74 5.53
C ASP A 326 4.15 3.17 6.93
N VAL A 327 3.20 3.35 7.84
CA VAL A 327 3.43 3.76 9.23
C VAL A 327 2.67 2.82 10.16
N PHE A 328 3.32 2.42 11.24
CA PHE A 328 2.73 1.58 12.27
C PHE A 328 3.05 2.10 13.66
N SER A 329 2.08 2.02 14.57
CA SER A 329 2.31 2.24 15.98
C SER A 329 1.41 1.37 16.85
N VAL A 330 1.89 0.95 18.01
CA VAL A 330 1.15 0.18 19.01
C VAL A 330 1.52 0.65 20.43
N GLY A 331 0.55 0.62 21.30
CA GLY A 331 0.71 1.03 22.70
C GLY A 331 0.77 2.54 22.90
N ASN A 332 1.07 2.97 24.13
CA ASN A 332 1.19 4.39 24.49
C ASN A 332 2.65 4.84 24.41
N LEU A 333 2.99 5.63 23.40
CA LEU A 333 4.35 6.11 23.15
C LEU A 333 4.85 7.13 24.19
N SER A 334 3.92 7.80 24.86
CA SER A 334 4.20 8.86 25.85
C SER A 334 4.04 8.38 27.31
N GLU A 335 3.98 7.07 27.53
CA GLU A 335 3.80 6.50 28.86
C GLU A 335 5.03 6.78 29.74
N PRO A 336 4.85 7.41 30.91
CA PRO A 336 5.96 7.66 31.80
C PRO A 336 6.62 6.39 32.34
N GLY A 337 7.96 6.40 32.46
CA GLY A 337 8.72 5.25 32.95
C GLY A 337 8.93 4.16 31.94
N THR A 338 8.74 4.42 30.65
CA THR A 338 9.16 3.51 29.58
C THR A 338 10.61 3.77 29.17
N GLU A 339 11.31 2.69 28.82
CA GLU A 339 12.69 2.71 28.33
C GLU A 339 12.71 2.31 26.85
N THR A 340 13.53 2.98 26.04
CA THR A 340 13.76 2.56 24.65
C THR A 340 14.72 1.38 24.63
N VAL A 341 14.25 0.22 24.18
CA VAL A 341 15.04 -1.00 24.12
C VAL A 341 15.61 -1.29 22.73
N ILE A 342 14.93 -0.81 21.69
CA ILE A 342 15.41 -0.85 20.31
C ILE A 342 15.12 0.49 19.67
N GLN A 343 16.15 1.06 19.00
CA GLN A 343 15.98 2.20 18.11
C GLN A 343 16.91 2.00 16.92
N GLN A 344 16.34 1.94 15.73
CA GLN A 344 17.04 1.72 14.48
C GLN A 344 16.57 2.77 13.46
N TYR A 345 17.51 3.38 12.77
CA TYR A 345 17.27 4.31 11.67
C TYR A 345 18.14 3.89 10.49
N ASP A 346 17.53 3.69 9.35
CA ASP A 346 18.20 3.46 8.08
C ASP A 346 17.85 4.60 7.12
N GLY A 347 18.82 5.49 6.92
CA GLY A 347 18.66 6.65 6.05
C GLY A 347 18.63 6.29 4.58
N ILE A 348 19.19 5.14 4.18
CA ILE A 348 19.21 4.66 2.79
C ILE A 348 17.84 4.08 2.43
N ARG A 349 17.31 3.18 3.27
CA ARG A 349 15.99 2.56 3.08
C ARG A 349 14.85 3.46 3.54
N ARG A 350 15.16 4.59 4.19
CA ARG A 350 14.18 5.47 4.83
C ARG A 350 13.26 4.72 5.78
N THR A 351 13.84 3.87 6.63
CA THR A 351 13.08 3.14 7.63
C THR A 351 13.47 3.55 9.04
N TYR A 352 12.49 3.52 9.93
CA TYR A 352 12.69 3.78 11.35
C TYR A 352 11.90 2.78 12.18
N LYS A 353 12.52 2.32 13.27
CA LYS A 353 11.93 1.41 14.24
C LYS A 353 12.33 1.84 15.63
N ARG A 354 11.33 2.01 16.50
CA ARG A 354 11.53 2.20 17.94
C ARG A 354 10.62 1.27 18.71
N ILE A 355 11.16 0.56 19.69
CA ILE A 355 10.42 -0.29 20.62
C ILE A 355 10.76 0.15 22.03
N THR A 356 9.75 0.30 22.89
CA THR A 356 9.92 0.64 24.29
C THR A 356 9.45 -0.50 25.18
N ALA A 357 10.04 -0.56 26.36
CA ALA A 357 9.64 -1.48 27.43
C ALA A 357 9.30 -0.73 28.72
N LYS A 358 8.47 -1.32 29.56
CA LYS A 358 8.16 -0.86 30.90
C LYS A 358 8.21 -2.07 31.85
N ASN A 359 9.00 -1.97 32.91
CA ASN A 359 9.21 -3.08 33.84
C ASN A 359 9.64 -4.40 33.18
N GLY A 360 10.50 -4.32 32.16
CA GLY A 360 11.02 -5.47 31.45
C GLY A 360 10.09 -6.14 30.45
N VAL A 361 8.89 -5.58 30.19
CA VAL A 361 7.94 -6.07 29.17
C VAL A 361 7.77 -5.07 28.05
N VAL A 362 7.53 -5.54 26.82
CA VAL A 362 7.30 -4.71 25.64
C VAL A 362 6.03 -3.89 25.82
N HIS A 363 6.13 -2.57 25.69
CA HIS A 363 5.05 -1.64 25.98
C HIS A 363 4.50 -0.91 24.76
N SER A 364 5.38 -0.38 23.92
CA SER A 364 4.95 0.31 22.69
C SER A 364 5.98 0.17 21.58
N ALA A 365 5.55 0.38 20.35
CA ALA A 365 6.43 0.40 19.19
C ALA A 365 5.96 1.39 18.12
N VAL A 366 6.93 1.95 17.39
CA VAL A 366 6.74 2.73 16.16
C VAL A 366 7.57 2.12 15.05
N LEU A 367 6.97 1.94 13.88
CA LEU A 367 7.66 1.55 12.64
C LEU A 367 7.30 2.55 11.54
N PHE A 368 8.27 2.90 10.71
CA PHE A 368 8.11 3.77 9.55
C PHE A 368 8.82 3.14 8.34
N GLY A 369 8.16 3.12 7.19
CA GLY A 369 8.65 2.51 5.94
C GLY A 369 8.46 1.00 5.93
N ASP A 370 9.20 0.25 6.73
CA ASP A 370 8.97 -1.19 6.92
C ASP A 370 8.08 -1.44 8.15
N THR A 371 6.88 -1.95 7.91
CA THR A 371 5.88 -2.24 8.94
C THR A 371 5.52 -3.73 9.07
N MET A 372 6.32 -4.60 8.49
CA MET A 372 6.04 -6.06 8.47
C MET A 372 5.94 -6.67 9.88
N GLU A 373 6.76 -6.22 10.82
CA GLU A 373 6.75 -6.70 12.21
C GLU A 373 5.55 -6.21 13.04
N GLY A 374 4.77 -5.27 12.52
CA GLY A 374 3.73 -4.59 13.29
C GLY A 374 2.75 -5.54 13.98
N THR A 375 2.26 -6.56 13.27
CA THR A 375 1.32 -7.55 13.82
C THR A 375 1.94 -8.36 14.97
N THR A 376 3.20 -8.80 14.82
CA THR A 376 3.93 -9.50 15.89
C THR A 376 4.10 -8.61 17.12
N LEU A 377 4.42 -7.33 16.92
CA LEU A 377 4.56 -6.36 18.01
C LEU A 377 3.22 -6.10 18.72
N VAL A 378 2.08 -6.10 18.02
CA VAL A 378 0.75 -6.08 18.67
C VAL A 378 0.58 -7.30 19.57
N GLY A 379 0.91 -8.49 19.08
CA GLY A 379 0.87 -9.73 19.86
C GLY A 379 1.74 -9.65 21.13
N MET A 380 2.97 -9.17 20.99
CA MET A 380 3.91 -9.02 22.12
C MET A 380 3.42 -8.01 23.18
N VAL A 381 2.89 -6.87 22.75
CA VAL A 381 2.31 -5.88 23.69
C VAL A 381 1.07 -6.46 24.38
N ARG A 382 0.22 -7.21 23.63
CA ARG A 382 -0.99 -7.85 24.17
C ARG A 382 -0.68 -8.93 25.20
N SER A 383 0.34 -9.76 24.94
CA SER A 383 0.76 -10.83 25.85
C SER A 383 1.68 -10.35 26.97
N SER A 384 2.04 -9.08 27.01
CA SER A 384 3.05 -8.53 27.94
C SER A 384 4.39 -9.29 27.81
N ALA A 385 4.81 -9.56 26.57
CA ALA A 385 6.04 -10.30 26.27
C ALA A 385 7.26 -9.60 26.87
N SER A 386 8.21 -10.39 27.35
CA SER A 386 9.45 -9.89 27.95
C SER A 386 10.41 -9.31 26.91
N VAL A 387 11.33 -8.45 27.33
CA VAL A 387 12.45 -7.97 26.49
C VAL A 387 13.32 -9.12 26.01
N SER A 388 13.44 -10.22 26.78
CA SER A 388 14.18 -11.42 26.38
C SER A 388 13.53 -12.15 25.19
N GLU A 389 12.19 -12.24 25.16
CA GLU A 389 11.45 -12.79 24.02
C GLU A 389 11.59 -11.91 22.78
N LEU A 390 11.57 -10.58 22.95
CA LEU A 390 11.86 -9.65 21.86
C LEU A 390 13.27 -9.84 21.30
N ALA A 391 14.27 -9.99 22.16
CA ALA A 391 15.66 -10.22 21.77
C ALA A 391 15.81 -11.56 21.00
N ALA A 392 15.17 -12.63 21.47
CA ALA A 392 15.16 -13.93 20.79
C ALA A 392 14.51 -13.84 19.39
N MET A 393 13.40 -13.13 19.27
CA MET A 393 12.74 -12.89 17.97
C MET A 393 13.65 -12.11 17.02
N THR A 394 14.33 -11.09 17.52
CA THR A 394 15.22 -10.25 16.69
C THR A 394 16.45 -11.03 16.23
N ALA A 395 17.04 -11.89 17.11
CA ALA A 395 18.18 -12.74 16.77
C ALA A 395 17.82 -13.82 15.73
N ALA A 396 16.68 -14.49 15.89
CA ALA A 396 16.20 -15.48 14.92
C ALA A 396 16.01 -14.94 13.50
N ARG A 397 15.75 -13.64 13.37
CA ARG A 397 15.61 -12.96 12.07
C ARG A 397 16.94 -12.59 11.42
N ALA A 398 17.94 -12.31 12.22
CA ALA A 398 19.29 -12.02 11.69
C ALA A 398 19.89 -13.25 10.97
N ASP A 399 19.52 -14.46 11.42
CA ASP A 399 20.03 -15.73 10.88
C ASP A 399 19.27 -16.24 9.62
N THR A 400 18.07 -15.73 9.31
CA THR A 400 17.21 -16.29 8.25
C THR A 400 17.31 -15.59 6.89
N GLY A 401 18.11 -14.57 6.74
CA GLY A 401 18.31 -13.89 5.44
C GLY A 401 17.00 -13.36 4.82
N ASN A 402 16.85 -13.46 3.50
CA ASN A 402 15.75 -12.87 2.72
C ASN A 402 14.36 -13.53 2.93
N ASP A 403 14.25 -14.63 3.68
CA ASP A 403 13.01 -15.39 3.93
C ASP A 403 12.23 -14.94 5.19
N GLY A 404 12.56 -13.80 5.77
CA GLY A 404 11.95 -13.29 7.00
C GLY A 404 10.41 -13.11 6.94
N SER A 405 9.84 -12.85 5.77
CA SER A 405 8.40 -12.66 5.59
C SER A 405 7.62 -13.99 5.66
N LEU A 406 8.14 -15.06 5.10
CA LEU A 406 7.52 -16.39 5.14
C LEU A 406 7.60 -16.97 6.56
N SER A 407 8.74 -16.83 7.24
CA SER A 407 8.91 -17.24 8.64
C SER A 407 7.94 -16.48 9.55
N LEU A 408 7.74 -15.18 9.32
CA LEU A 408 6.79 -14.36 10.06
C LEU A 408 5.35 -14.88 9.93
N VAL A 409 4.88 -15.11 8.70
CA VAL A 409 3.50 -15.58 8.49
C VAL A 409 3.32 -17.04 8.93
N ALA A 410 4.35 -17.86 8.87
CA ALA A 410 4.33 -19.22 9.39
C ALA A 410 4.09 -19.24 10.91
N SER A 411 4.83 -18.43 11.67
CA SER A 411 4.71 -18.33 13.13
C SER A 411 3.48 -17.58 13.63
N MET A 412 2.78 -16.85 12.76
CA MET A 412 1.59 -16.08 13.12
C MET A 412 0.43 -17.01 13.52
N PRO A 413 -0.25 -16.76 14.67
CA PRO A 413 -1.42 -17.54 15.07
C PRO A 413 -2.55 -17.44 14.04
N ASP A 414 -3.30 -18.52 13.84
CA ASP A 414 -4.40 -18.57 12.87
C ASP A 414 -5.51 -17.55 13.16
N GLN A 415 -5.79 -17.30 14.43
CA GLN A 415 -6.79 -16.32 14.87
C GLN A 415 -6.32 -14.87 14.76
N GLU A 416 -5.04 -14.64 14.45
CA GLU A 416 -4.48 -13.28 14.39
C GLU A 416 -5.13 -12.49 13.26
N THR A 417 -5.53 -11.25 13.58
CA THR A 417 -6.15 -10.35 12.61
C THR A 417 -5.09 -9.75 11.68
N VAL A 418 -5.09 -10.19 10.44
CA VAL A 418 -4.20 -9.69 9.37
C VAL A 418 -4.71 -8.34 8.83
N CYS A 419 -5.99 -8.27 8.52
CA CYS A 419 -6.62 -7.03 8.02
C CYS A 419 -7.54 -6.43 9.09
N ALA A 420 -7.03 -5.46 9.85
CA ALA A 420 -7.79 -4.79 10.90
C ALA A 420 -8.99 -3.98 10.37
N CYS A 421 -8.85 -3.38 9.18
CA CYS A 421 -9.90 -2.55 8.58
C CYS A 421 -11.16 -3.35 8.17
N ASN A 422 -10.99 -4.63 7.86
CA ASN A 422 -12.07 -5.52 7.43
C ASN A 422 -12.20 -6.75 8.35
N ALA A 423 -11.52 -6.76 9.50
CA ALA A 423 -11.53 -7.82 10.51
C ALA A 423 -11.25 -9.24 9.96
N VAL A 424 -10.31 -9.35 9.00
CA VAL A 424 -9.97 -10.62 8.36
C VAL A 424 -8.77 -11.26 9.05
N SER A 425 -8.96 -12.49 9.57
CA SER A 425 -7.90 -13.27 10.24
C SER A 425 -7.01 -14.01 9.25
N LYS A 426 -5.83 -14.46 9.72
CA LYS A 426 -4.97 -15.39 8.97
C LYS A 426 -5.75 -16.64 8.57
N ARG A 427 -6.51 -17.24 9.49
CA ARG A 427 -7.33 -18.44 9.21
C ARG A 427 -8.27 -18.21 8.03
N THR A 428 -9.01 -17.10 8.02
CA THR A 428 -9.95 -16.76 6.93
C THR A 428 -9.21 -16.67 5.60
N ILE A 429 -8.07 -15.94 5.56
CA ILE A 429 -7.25 -15.80 4.35
C ILE A 429 -6.74 -17.16 3.87
N MET A 430 -6.14 -17.96 4.77
CA MET A 430 -5.57 -19.25 4.42
C MET A 430 -6.62 -20.25 3.93
N ASN A 431 -7.79 -20.30 4.58
CA ASN A 431 -8.89 -21.17 4.15
C ASN A 431 -9.39 -20.75 2.78
N THR A 432 -9.62 -19.45 2.56
CA THR A 432 -10.11 -18.95 1.26
C THR A 432 -9.09 -19.20 0.14
N ILE A 433 -7.78 -19.03 0.41
CA ILE A 433 -6.72 -19.38 -0.55
C ILE A 433 -6.80 -20.86 -0.92
N ARG A 434 -6.93 -21.76 0.07
CA ARG A 434 -6.99 -23.21 -0.17
C ARG A 434 -8.27 -23.64 -0.87
N GLU A 435 -9.42 -23.12 -0.49
CA GLU A 435 -10.75 -23.46 -1.04
C GLU A 435 -10.88 -23.02 -2.50
N HIS A 436 -10.37 -21.84 -2.85
CA HIS A 436 -10.51 -21.27 -4.18
C HIS A 436 -9.21 -21.30 -4.99
N ASN A 437 -8.13 -21.89 -4.45
CA ASN A 437 -6.80 -21.97 -5.08
C ASN A 437 -6.29 -20.60 -5.58
N LEU A 438 -6.41 -19.57 -4.74
CA LEU A 438 -6.08 -18.19 -5.10
C LEU A 438 -4.56 -18.01 -5.25
N GLN A 439 -4.13 -17.32 -6.30
CA GLN A 439 -2.73 -17.16 -6.67
C GLN A 439 -2.17 -15.75 -6.38
N SER A 440 -3.04 -14.78 -6.13
CA SER A 440 -2.65 -13.39 -5.95
C SER A 440 -3.34 -12.72 -4.76
N ALA A 441 -2.72 -11.65 -4.25
CA ALA A 441 -3.33 -10.83 -3.20
C ALA A 441 -4.60 -10.11 -3.69
N GLU A 442 -4.71 -9.86 -4.98
CA GLU A 442 -5.87 -9.28 -5.64
C GLU A 442 -7.07 -10.22 -5.59
N GLU A 443 -6.86 -11.51 -5.85
CA GLU A 443 -7.89 -12.53 -5.73
C GLU A 443 -8.31 -12.73 -4.27
N VAL A 444 -7.35 -12.75 -3.33
CA VAL A 444 -7.65 -12.79 -1.88
C VAL A 444 -8.48 -11.58 -1.47
N ARG A 445 -8.18 -10.39 -2.00
CA ARG A 445 -8.97 -9.17 -1.76
C ARG A 445 -10.40 -9.31 -2.25
N ALA A 446 -10.60 -9.85 -3.45
CA ALA A 446 -11.94 -10.03 -4.03
C ALA A 446 -12.82 -10.91 -3.15
N HIS A 447 -12.27 -11.99 -2.56
CA HIS A 447 -13.02 -12.95 -1.75
C HIS A 447 -13.14 -12.56 -0.27
N THR A 448 -12.10 -11.94 0.32
CA THR A 448 -12.02 -11.70 1.77
C THR A 448 -12.10 -10.23 2.15
N LYS A 449 -12.02 -9.31 1.18
CA LYS A 449 -11.82 -7.86 1.38
C LYS A 449 -10.50 -7.51 2.09
N ALA A 450 -9.61 -8.47 2.37
CA ALA A 450 -8.29 -8.19 2.94
C ALA A 450 -7.48 -7.29 1.99
N SER A 451 -6.76 -6.31 2.51
CA SER A 451 -6.06 -5.24 1.78
C SER A 451 -6.94 -4.29 0.92
N GLY A 452 -8.26 -4.42 0.97
CA GLY A 452 -9.19 -3.60 0.18
C GLY A 452 -9.34 -2.15 0.62
N SER A 453 -9.19 -1.86 1.93
CA SER A 453 -9.40 -0.53 2.50
C SER A 453 -8.11 0.30 2.55
N CYS A 454 -7.38 0.30 3.66
CA CYS A 454 -6.16 1.10 3.82
C CYS A 454 -4.94 0.55 3.06
N GLY A 455 -4.97 -0.73 2.65
CA GLY A 455 -3.86 -1.39 1.95
C GLY A 455 -2.68 -1.82 2.85
N GLY A 456 -2.67 -1.46 4.12
CA GLY A 456 -1.54 -1.69 5.03
C GLY A 456 -1.19 -3.17 5.27
N CYS A 457 -2.10 -4.12 5.02
CA CYS A 457 -1.82 -5.55 5.15
C CYS A 457 -1.41 -6.23 3.83
N LEU A 458 -1.26 -5.50 2.73
CA LEU A 458 -1.00 -6.09 1.41
C LEU A 458 0.25 -6.98 1.40
N ASN A 459 1.34 -6.55 2.02
CA ASN A 459 2.59 -7.32 2.06
C ASN A 459 2.44 -8.63 2.86
N ILE A 460 1.67 -8.60 3.96
CA ILE A 460 1.37 -9.82 4.73
C ILE A 460 0.47 -10.75 3.92
N VAL A 461 -0.53 -10.23 3.21
CA VAL A 461 -1.41 -11.03 2.35
C VAL A 461 -0.61 -11.69 1.22
N LYS A 462 0.32 -10.96 0.57
CA LYS A 462 1.24 -11.53 -0.42
C LYS A 462 2.08 -12.67 0.17
N ALA A 463 2.64 -12.47 1.36
CA ALA A 463 3.42 -13.50 2.05
C ALA A 463 2.57 -14.73 2.43
N LEU A 464 1.30 -14.54 2.82
CA LEU A 464 0.37 -15.64 3.11
C LEU A 464 -0.01 -16.44 1.87
N VAL A 465 -0.20 -15.79 0.71
CA VAL A 465 -0.39 -16.49 -0.57
C VAL A 465 0.81 -17.35 -0.87
N GLN A 466 2.01 -16.79 -0.77
CA GLN A 466 3.26 -17.51 -0.99
C GLN A 466 3.45 -18.69 -0.02
N TYR A 467 3.18 -18.46 1.28
CA TYR A 467 3.24 -19.49 2.32
C TYR A 467 2.24 -20.61 2.07
N ALA A 468 1.00 -20.32 1.70
CA ALA A 468 -0.04 -21.31 1.42
C ALA A 468 0.38 -22.27 0.29
N HIS A 469 1.01 -21.76 -0.76
CA HIS A 469 1.52 -22.57 -1.86
C HIS A 469 2.74 -23.41 -1.48
N THR A 470 3.61 -22.91 -0.60
CA THR A 470 4.75 -23.68 -0.06
C THR A 470 4.27 -24.80 0.86
N ASP A 471 3.28 -24.54 1.71
CA ASP A 471 2.71 -25.51 2.66
C ASP A 471 1.93 -26.62 1.94
N MET A 472 1.18 -26.27 0.87
CA MET A 472 0.51 -27.25 0.02
C MET A 472 1.50 -28.15 -0.75
N GLY A 473 2.72 -27.67 -1.04
CA GLY A 473 3.79 -28.45 -1.65
C GLY A 473 4.42 -29.51 -0.72
N ASN A 474 4.42 -29.28 0.60
CA ASN A 474 5.02 -30.20 1.58
C ASN A 474 4.10 -31.33 2.08
N THR A 475 2.79 -31.27 1.83
CA THR A 475 1.81 -32.28 2.24
C THR A 475 1.54 -33.36 1.18
N SER A 476 2.22 -33.31 0.03
CA SER A 476 2.03 -34.23 -1.10
C SER A 476 3.31 -34.98 -1.49
N GLN A 477 3.84 -35.80 -0.55
CA GLN A 477 4.62 -36.98 -0.98
C GLN A 477 3.63 -38.12 -1.24
N ALA A 478 2.86 -38.10 -2.30
CA ALA A 478 2.28 -39.19 -3.05
C ALA A 478 1.14 -38.70 -4.00
N ALA A 479 1.45 -37.87 -4.97
CA ALA A 479 0.75 -37.79 -6.26
C ALA A 479 1.47 -36.74 -7.10
N ALA A 480 1.80 -37.07 -8.32
CA ALA A 480 2.52 -36.22 -9.25
C ALA A 480 1.92 -34.82 -9.31
N SER A 481 2.71 -33.80 -8.97
CA SER A 481 2.39 -32.39 -9.08
C SER A 481 1.95 -32.09 -10.53
N PRO A 482 0.84 -31.37 -10.78
CA PRO A 482 0.70 -30.68 -12.04
C PRO A 482 1.72 -29.54 -12.02
N VAL A 483 2.75 -29.68 -12.82
CA VAL A 483 3.71 -28.64 -13.20
C VAL A 483 2.87 -27.40 -13.53
N GLN A 484 3.07 -26.29 -12.82
CA GLN A 484 2.64 -24.98 -13.29
C GLN A 484 3.21 -24.83 -14.70
N ARG A 485 2.39 -25.01 -15.73
CA ARG A 485 2.78 -24.69 -17.10
C ARG A 485 2.88 -23.17 -17.15
N LYS A 486 4.11 -22.63 -17.06
CA LYS A 486 4.38 -21.26 -17.54
C LYS A 486 3.74 -21.14 -18.92
N ALA A 487 3.22 -19.99 -19.26
CA ALA A 487 2.64 -19.77 -20.57
C ALA A 487 3.64 -20.18 -21.68
N PRO A 488 3.18 -20.84 -22.76
CA PRO A 488 4.06 -21.16 -23.87
C PRO A 488 4.61 -19.88 -24.50
N LEU A 489 5.78 -19.96 -25.13
CA LEU A 489 6.46 -18.84 -25.79
C LEU A 489 5.52 -18.10 -26.77
N CYS A 490 4.72 -18.84 -27.50
CA CYS A 490 3.69 -18.32 -28.42
C CYS A 490 2.70 -19.44 -28.77
N GLU A 491 1.68 -19.12 -29.57
CA GLU A 491 0.69 -20.12 -30.05
C GLU A 491 1.29 -21.19 -31.00
N CYS A 492 2.51 -21.00 -31.53
CA CYS A 492 3.17 -21.93 -32.43
C CYS A 492 3.84 -23.11 -31.73
N THR A 493 3.95 -23.11 -30.40
CA THR A 493 4.61 -24.15 -29.59
C THR A 493 3.94 -24.33 -28.26
N ASP A 494 4.11 -25.49 -27.64
CA ASP A 494 3.70 -25.73 -26.23
C ASP A 494 4.87 -25.51 -25.24
N LEU A 495 6.07 -25.15 -25.75
CA LEU A 495 7.26 -24.92 -24.94
C LEU A 495 7.23 -23.52 -24.30
N THR A 496 7.59 -23.45 -23.02
CA THR A 496 7.79 -22.18 -22.30
C THR A 496 9.14 -21.57 -22.66
N HIS A 497 9.39 -20.29 -22.32
CA HIS A 497 10.70 -19.65 -22.47
C HIS A 497 11.84 -20.48 -21.84
N ALA A 498 11.62 -21.03 -20.64
CA ALA A 498 12.60 -21.86 -19.94
C ALA A 498 12.87 -23.19 -20.68
N ASP A 499 11.82 -23.84 -21.20
CA ASP A 499 11.96 -25.09 -21.96
C ASP A 499 12.74 -24.85 -23.26
N VAL A 500 12.42 -23.75 -23.96
CA VAL A 500 13.11 -23.34 -25.17
C VAL A 500 14.59 -23.09 -24.90
N CYS A 501 14.93 -22.30 -23.86
CA CYS A 501 16.32 -22.04 -23.48
C CYS A 501 17.08 -23.30 -23.10
N SER A 502 16.44 -24.22 -22.36
CA SER A 502 17.08 -25.49 -21.95
C SER A 502 17.38 -26.37 -23.14
N GLN A 503 16.40 -26.58 -24.01
CA GLN A 503 16.56 -27.45 -25.20
C GLN A 503 17.48 -26.85 -26.26
N LEU A 504 17.44 -25.51 -26.45
CA LEU A 504 18.37 -24.81 -27.33
C LEU A 504 19.83 -24.94 -26.87
N ARG A 505 20.07 -24.97 -25.56
CA ARG A 505 21.43 -25.17 -25.00
C ARG A 505 22.03 -26.49 -25.47
N GLU A 506 21.27 -27.58 -25.33
CA GLU A 506 21.71 -28.91 -25.76
C GLU A 506 21.93 -28.96 -27.29
N LEU A 507 21.06 -28.30 -28.05
CA LEU A 507 21.18 -28.25 -29.52
C LEU A 507 22.38 -27.42 -29.98
N CYS A 508 22.65 -26.27 -29.37
CA CYS A 508 23.82 -25.41 -29.66
C CYS A 508 25.15 -26.09 -29.28
N GLU A 509 25.18 -26.90 -28.19
CA GLU A 509 26.35 -27.71 -27.83
C GLU A 509 26.68 -28.79 -28.85
N SER A 510 25.64 -29.37 -29.47
CA SER A 510 25.80 -30.44 -30.48
C SER A 510 26.00 -29.90 -31.88
N ASP A 511 25.53 -28.69 -32.21
CA ASP A 511 25.56 -28.08 -33.55
C ASP A 511 25.85 -26.57 -33.42
N PRO A 512 27.15 -26.16 -33.41
CA PRO A 512 27.55 -24.76 -33.34
C PRO A 512 27.06 -23.87 -34.49
N GLY A 513 26.58 -24.44 -35.59
CA GLY A 513 26.01 -23.75 -36.76
C GLY A 513 24.48 -23.73 -36.77
N LEU A 514 23.82 -24.03 -35.67
CA LEU A 514 22.36 -24.12 -35.56
C LEU A 514 21.67 -22.84 -36.00
N THR A 515 20.85 -22.92 -37.06
CA THR A 515 20.04 -21.80 -37.54
C THR A 515 18.68 -21.77 -36.80
N THR A 516 18.03 -20.60 -36.74
CA THR A 516 16.70 -20.43 -36.14
C THR A 516 15.67 -21.41 -36.69
N VAL A 517 15.64 -21.58 -38.01
CA VAL A 517 14.70 -22.50 -38.69
C VAL A 517 15.00 -23.97 -38.34
N ALA A 518 16.28 -24.35 -38.29
CA ALA A 518 16.69 -25.70 -37.90
C ALA A 518 16.39 -25.99 -36.43
N ALA A 519 16.57 -25.00 -35.55
CA ALA A 519 16.21 -25.06 -34.12
C ALA A 519 14.70 -25.31 -33.96
N MET A 520 13.87 -24.52 -34.64
CA MET A 520 12.41 -24.66 -34.59
C MET A 520 11.94 -26.04 -35.04
N ALA A 521 12.53 -26.54 -36.13
CA ALA A 521 12.21 -27.88 -36.64
C ALA A 521 12.56 -29.00 -35.64
N ARG A 522 13.75 -28.92 -35.01
CA ARG A 522 14.19 -29.89 -34.00
C ARG A 522 13.39 -29.82 -32.68
N LEU A 523 12.90 -28.64 -32.32
CA LEU A 523 12.09 -28.40 -31.14
C LEU A 523 10.59 -28.68 -31.34
N GLY A 524 10.17 -29.08 -32.53
CA GLY A 524 8.81 -29.51 -32.84
C GLY A 524 7.80 -28.35 -32.96
N TRP A 525 8.22 -27.21 -33.52
CA TRP A 525 7.30 -26.09 -33.80
C TRP A 525 6.18 -26.51 -34.77
N ARG A 526 4.95 -26.05 -34.54
CA ARG A 526 3.80 -26.35 -35.40
C ARG A 526 3.91 -25.75 -36.79
N SER A 527 4.72 -24.71 -36.98
CA SER A 527 5.00 -24.05 -38.26
C SER A 527 6.47 -23.73 -38.39
N SER A 528 7.10 -24.17 -39.50
CA SER A 528 8.50 -23.87 -39.82
C SER A 528 8.75 -22.37 -40.13
N ALA A 529 7.70 -21.63 -40.50
CA ALA A 529 7.79 -20.19 -40.75
C ALA A 529 7.74 -19.35 -39.44
N GLY A 530 7.28 -19.95 -38.33
CA GLY A 530 7.12 -19.23 -37.05
C GLY A 530 6.12 -18.08 -37.08
N CYS A 531 6.15 -17.26 -36.05
CA CYS A 531 5.39 -16.01 -35.98
C CYS A 531 6.32 -14.84 -35.63
N GLY A 532 5.77 -13.61 -35.60
CA GLY A 532 6.55 -12.40 -35.29
C GLY A 532 7.16 -12.38 -33.88
N LEU A 533 6.77 -13.28 -32.98
CA LEU A 533 7.33 -13.42 -31.63
C LEU A 533 8.41 -14.52 -31.56
N CYS A 534 8.12 -15.74 -32.05
CA CYS A 534 9.02 -16.88 -31.84
C CYS A 534 10.28 -16.85 -32.70
N MET A 535 10.23 -16.32 -33.91
CA MET A 535 11.42 -16.20 -34.75
C MET A 535 12.49 -15.30 -34.08
N PRO A 536 12.19 -14.06 -33.70
CA PRO A 536 13.16 -13.21 -33.02
C PRO A 536 13.57 -13.74 -31.63
N ALA A 537 12.66 -14.43 -30.91
CA ALA A 537 12.97 -14.99 -29.61
C ALA A 537 14.02 -16.12 -29.70
N ILE A 538 13.88 -17.04 -30.65
CA ILE A 538 14.84 -18.12 -30.82
C ILE A 538 16.18 -17.58 -31.32
N GLU A 539 16.18 -16.61 -32.23
CA GLU A 539 17.40 -15.94 -32.69
C GLU A 539 18.14 -15.28 -31.51
N TYR A 540 17.42 -14.57 -30.65
CA TYR A 540 17.94 -13.96 -29.42
C TYR A 540 18.54 -15.00 -28.48
N TYR A 541 17.87 -16.14 -28.21
CA TYR A 541 18.39 -17.16 -27.31
C TYR A 541 19.61 -17.90 -27.89
N ILE A 542 19.63 -18.20 -29.19
CA ILE A 542 20.78 -18.79 -29.87
C ILE A 542 22.00 -17.84 -29.76
N ASP A 543 21.79 -16.54 -29.98
CA ASP A 543 22.83 -15.53 -29.91
C ASP A 543 23.48 -15.46 -28.51
N ILE A 544 22.67 -15.49 -27.45
CA ILE A 544 23.18 -15.51 -26.07
C ILE A 544 23.91 -16.83 -25.75
N LEU A 545 23.40 -17.96 -26.20
CA LEU A 545 24.03 -19.26 -25.92
C LEU A 545 25.38 -19.40 -26.64
N HIS A 546 25.50 -18.95 -27.86
CA HIS A 546 26.77 -18.93 -28.59
C HIS A 546 27.79 -17.99 -27.92
N GLU A 547 27.35 -16.81 -27.45
CA GLU A 547 28.22 -15.89 -26.73
C GLU A 547 28.77 -16.50 -25.44
N LYS A 548 27.93 -17.20 -24.64
CA LYS A 548 28.35 -17.90 -23.42
C LYS A 548 29.33 -19.04 -23.69
N GLN A 549 29.28 -19.65 -24.86
CA GLN A 549 30.20 -20.73 -25.30
C GLN A 549 31.49 -20.19 -25.93
N GLY A 550 31.61 -18.88 -26.13
CA GLY A 550 32.75 -18.25 -26.82
C GLY A 550 32.80 -18.55 -28.32
N LEU A 551 31.69 -18.97 -28.91
CA LEU A 551 31.56 -19.24 -30.33
C LEU A 551 31.28 -17.94 -31.09
N GLN A 552 32.14 -17.66 -32.11
CA GLN A 552 31.94 -16.50 -32.98
C GLN A 552 30.87 -16.83 -34.05
N GLN A 553 29.79 -16.08 -34.08
CA GLN A 553 28.87 -16.14 -35.22
C GLN A 553 29.32 -15.23 -36.33
N THR A 554 29.57 -15.80 -37.49
CA THR A 554 29.63 -15.09 -38.78
C THR A 554 28.20 -14.88 -39.31
N HIS A 555 27.42 -14.01 -38.72
CA HIS A 555 26.20 -13.55 -39.35
C HIS A 555 26.53 -12.54 -40.43
N LYS A 556 26.40 -12.95 -41.69
CA LYS A 556 26.20 -12.05 -42.83
C LYS A 556 24.89 -11.31 -42.56
N VAL A 557 24.98 -10.02 -42.25
CA VAL A 557 23.88 -9.09 -42.42
C VAL A 557 23.50 -9.18 -43.92
N SER A 558 22.38 -9.80 -44.23
CA SER A 558 21.83 -9.78 -45.59
C SER A 558 21.57 -8.32 -45.94
N ASP A 559 22.19 -7.85 -47.02
CA ASP A 559 21.91 -6.57 -47.67
C ASP A 559 20.43 -6.53 -48.13
N HIS A 560 19.52 -6.23 -47.22
CA HIS A 560 18.20 -5.72 -47.53
C HIS A 560 17.98 -4.42 -46.76
N GLN A 561 18.07 -3.35 -47.56
CA GLN A 561 17.54 -2.02 -47.21
C GLN A 561 16.09 -2.16 -46.83
N ASP A 562 15.86 -2.26 -45.47
CA ASP A 562 14.67 -1.78 -44.78
C ASP A 562 14.87 -2.00 -43.25
N LEU A 563 15.73 -1.17 -42.65
CA LEU A 563 16.05 -1.15 -41.21
C LEU A 563 14.96 -0.46 -40.37
N THR A 564 13.71 -0.48 -40.76
CA THR A 564 12.61 0.18 -40.05
C THR A 564 11.69 -0.72 -39.24
N THR A 565 11.92 -2.05 -39.15
CA THR A 565 10.93 -2.97 -38.53
C THR A 565 11.44 -4.01 -37.53
N SER A 566 12.72 -4.05 -37.11
CA SER A 566 13.12 -4.95 -36.01
C SER A 566 13.65 -4.14 -34.82
N GLY A 567 12.78 -3.88 -33.86
CA GLY A 567 12.84 -2.86 -32.86
C GLY A 567 13.62 -3.11 -31.57
N ASN A 568 14.36 -4.22 -31.40
CA ASN A 568 14.96 -4.62 -30.12
C ASN A 568 16.44 -4.22 -30.01
N SER A 569 16.76 -2.94 -30.20
CA SER A 569 18.09 -2.36 -30.11
C SER A 569 18.20 -1.35 -28.95
N LEU A 570 19.46 -1.04 -28.56
CA LEU A 570 19.73 0.00 -27.57
C LEU A 570 19.72 1.39 -28.26
N TYR A 571 18.94 2.31 -27.71
CA TYR A 571 18.92 3.71 -28.10
C TYR A 571 19.51 4.54 -26.97
N VAL A 572 20.59 5.27 -27.24
CA VAL A 572 21.27 6.09 -26.24
C VAL A 572 20.99 7.57 -26.52
N MET A 573 20.50 8.26 -25.51
CA MET A 573 20.26 9.70 -25.55
C MET A 573 21.17 10.40 -24.55
N SER A 574 21.77 11.53 -24.93
CA SER A 574 22.39 12.46 -23.97
C SER A 574 21.46 13.64 -23.76
N HIS A 575 21.15 13.95 -22.49
CA HIS A 575 20.35 15.12 -22.14
C HIS A 575 21.22 16.23 -21.57
N SER A 576 21.07 17.44 -22.11
CA SER A 576 21.71 18.65 -21.61
C SER A 576 20.68 19.77 -21.72
N ALA A 577 20.10 20.15 -20.58
CA ALA A 577 19.06 21.18 -20.55
C ALA A 577 19.62 22.62 -20.65
N ASP A 578 20.94 22.83 -20.50
CA ASP A 578 21.56 24.15 -20.51
C ASP A 578 22.46 24.35 -21.71
N PRO A 579 22.12 25.29 -22.62
CA PRO A 579 22.95 25.65 -23.75
C PRO A 579 24.33 26.27 -23.36
N MET A 580 24.50 26.71 -22.09
CA MET A 580 25.71 27.39 -21.62
C MET A 580 26.78 26.45 -21.05
N SER A 581 26.50 25.17 -20.85
CA SER A 581 27.47 24.21 -20.27
C SER A 581 28.20 23.37 -21.32
N GLY A 582 28.92 24.01 -22.24
CA GLY A 582 29.56 23.36 -23.39
C GLY A 582 30.41 22.12 -23.07
N ALA A 583 31.18 22.14 -21.99
CA ALA A 583 32.08 21.04 -21.61
C ALA A 583 31.32 19.81 -21.05
N LEU A 584 30.29 20.01 -20.22
CA LEU A 584 29.49 18.91 -19.63
C LEU A 584 28.57 18.27 -20.68
N ALA A 585 27.99 19.07 -21.58
CA ALA A 585 27.22 18.57 -22.70
C ALA A 585 28.08 17.73 -23.66
N GLU A 586 29.33 18.13 -23.92
CA GLU A 586 30.29 17.37 -24.72
C GLU A 586 30.68 16.05 -24.06
N GLN A 587 30.89 16.06 -22.73
CA GLN A 587 31.13 14.86 -21.94
C GLN A 587 29.96 13.86 -22.05
N GLY A 588 28.72 14.33 -21.92
CA GLY A 588 27.52 13.50 -22.06
C GLY A 588 27.39 12.89 -23.46
N ARG A 589 27.63 13.68 -24.52
CA ARG A 589 27.63 13.17 -25.90
C ARG A 589 28.70 12.11 -26.13
N ARG A 590 29.91 12.33 -25.62
CA ARG A 590 31.02 11.36 -25.72
C ARG A 590 30.70 10.05 -25.04
N LEU A 591 30.11 10.07 -23.82
CA LEU A 591 29.70 8.88 -23.10
C LEU A 591 28.57 8.14 -23.84
N ALA A 592 27.56 8.87 -24.32
CA ALA A 592 26.48 8.31 -25.11
C ALA A 592 26.96 7.64 -26.42
N SER A 593 27.94 8.26 -27.14
CA SER A 593 28.58 7.67 -28.34
C SER A 593 29.32 6.38 -28.00
N ARG A 594 30.15 6.39 -26.98
CA ARG A 594 30.87 5.19 -26.49
C ARG A 594 29.92 4.04 -26.15
N LEU A 595 28.85 4.36 -25.43
CA LEU A 595 27.83 3.37 -25.07
C LEU A 595 27.14 2.81 -26.32
N SER A 596 26.73 3.67 -27.25
CA SER A 596 26.08 3.26 -28.50
C SER A 596 26.99 2.41 -29.38
N GLU A 597 28.27 2.77 -29.53
CA GLU A 597 29.25 2.02 -30.29
C GLU A 597 29.52 0.62 -29.72
N SER A 598 29.59 0.52 -28.38
CA SER A 598 29.84 -0.75 -27.68
C SER A 598 28.69 -1.76 -27.86
N TRP A 599 27.49 -1.31 -28.20
CA TRP A 599 26.29 -2.14 -28.34
C TRP A 599 25.76 -2.21 -29.77
N SER A 600 26.51 -1.72 -30.75
CA SER A 600 26.12 -1.76 -32.16
C SER A 600 25.94 -3.21 -32.65
N GLY A 601 24.80 -3.52 -33.27
CA GLY A 601 24.46 -4.85 -33.78
C GLY A 601 24.13 -5.90 -32.72
N ILE A 602 23.92 -5.51 -31.45
CA ILE A 602 23.52 -6.43 -30.38
C ILE A 602 22.01 -6.35 -30.17
N VAL A 603 21.36 -7.51 -30.13
CA VAL A 603 19.92 -7.65 -29.91
C VAL A 603 19.62 -7.78 -28.42
N PHE A 604 18.63 -7.02 -27.95
CA PHE A 604 18.09 -7.06 -26.60
C PHE A 604 16.76 -7.84 -26.55
N PRO A 605 16.29 -8.26 -25.36
CA PRO A 605 14.98 -8.92 -25.25
C PRO A 605 13.82 -7.98 -25.65
N THR A 606 13.97 -6.68 -25.36
CA THR A 606 13.04 -5.61 -25.77
C THR A 606 13.84 -4.40 -26.25
N ARG A 607 13.15 -3.39 -26.78
CA ARG A 607 13.76 -2.07 -27.03
C ARG A 607 14.20 -1.42 -25.71
N VAL A 608 15.47 -1.04 -25.61
CA VAL A 608 16.03 -0.38 -24.43
C VAL A 608 16.41 1.07 -24.76
N ASN A 609 15.89 2.01 -23.99
CA ASN A 609 16.31 3.41 -24.04
C ASN A 609 17.25 3.67 -22.87
N ALA A 610 18.48 4.13 -23.16
CA ALA A 610 19.45 4.56 -22.16
C ALA A 610 19.62 6.08 -22.19
N VAL A 611 19.72 6.70 -21.03
CA VAL A 611 19.93 8.14 -20.90
C VAL A 611 21.22 8.42 -20.15
N VAL A 612 22.06 9.31 -20.71
CA VAL A 612 23.26 9.83 -20.07
C VAL A 612 23.03 11.30 -19.73
N ASN A 613 23.08 11.63 -18.43
CA ASN A 613 22.88 12.97 -17.92
C ASN A 613 24.09 13.45 -17.14
N THR A 614 24.68 14.57 -17.55
CA THR A 614 25.88 15.15 -16.95
C THR A 614 25.59 16.36 -16.06
N ILE A 615 24.34 16.78 -15.93
CA ILE A 615 23.89 17.94 -15.18
C ILE A 615 22.91 17.48 -14.11
N ASN A 616 23.11 18.00 -12.89
CA ASN A 616 22.23 17.75 -11.75
C ASN A 616 20.94 18.59 -11.87
N ASP A 617 20.09 18.25 -12.86
CA ASP A 617 18.77 18.86 -13.03
C ASP A 617 17.71 17.90 -12.48
N PRO A 618 16.69 18.31 -11.69
CA PRO A 618 15.71 17.44 -11.02
C PRO A 618 14.84 16.71 -12.05
N ILE A 619 15.15 15.44 -12.33
CA ILE A 619 14.92 14.92 -13.64
C ILE A 619 14.02 13.71 -13.62
N LEU A 620 12.79 14.00 -13.85
CA LEU A 620 11.75 13.04 -14.23
C LEU A 620 12.14 12.15 -15.43
N VAL A 621 13.00 12.61 -16.35
CA VAL A 621 13.30 11.88 -17.58
C VAL A 621 14.14 10.62 -17.33
N LEU A 622 15.16 10.69 -16.48
CA LEU A 622 16.02 9.53 -16.19
C LEU A 622 15.29 8.46 -15.39
N HIS A 623 14.49 8.89 -14.41
CA HIS A 623 13.78 7.97 -13.51
C HIS A 623 12.66 7.15 -14.18
N VAL A 624 12.23 7.52 -15.39
CA VAL A 624 11.25 6.77 -16.17
C VAL A 624 11.83 6.09 -17.41
N GLN A 625 13.17 5.98 -17.49
CA GLN A 625 13.84 5.24 -18.55
C GLN A 625 14.33 3.87 -18.06
N PRO A 626 14.40 2.87 -18.95
CA PRO A 626 14.86 1.54 -18.59
C PRO A 626 16.21 1.52 -17.90
N ILE A 627 17.16 2.34 -18.36
CA ILE A 627 18.49 2.48 -17.73
C ILE A 627 19.04 3.89 -17.95
N GLY A 628 19.85 4.37 -16.99
CA GLY A 628 20.45 5.68 -17.10
C GLY A 628 21.70 5.87 -16.24
N LEU A 629 22.51 6.86 -16.65
CA LEU A 629 23.72 7.31 -15.97
C LEU A 629 23.56 8.79 -15.65
N MET A 630 23.77 9.16 -14.40
CA MET A 630 23.66 10.55 -13.93
C MET A 630 24.89 10.96 -13.13
N ARG A 631 25.39 12.16 -13.39
CA ARG A 631 26.41 12.77 -12.54
C ARG A 631 25.76 13.49 -11.36
N SER A 632 26.21 13.19 -10.15
CA SER A 632 25.76 13.80 -8.91
C SER A 632 26.95 14.37 -8.10
N PRO A 633 26.71 15.12 -7.01
CA PRO A 633 27.79 15.62 -6.14
C PRO A 633 28.62 14.53 -5.47
N ILE A 634 28.09 13.31 -5.36
CA ILE A 634 28.77 12.17 -4.72
C ILE A 634 29.44 11.22 -5.73
N GLY A 635 29.29 11.46 -7.05
CA GLY A 635 29.86 10.62 -8.10
C GLY A 635 28.93 10.41 -9.28
N TRP A 636 29.07 9.29 -9.96
CA TRP A 636 28.25 8.87 -11.07
C TRP A 636 27.26 7.79 -10.64
N GLU A 637 25.99 8.03 -10.78
CA GLU A 637 24.90 7.15 -10.37
C GLU A 637 24.33 6.40 -11.56
N VAL A 638 24.20 5.07 -11.43
CA VAL A 638 23.60 4.20 -12.44
C VAL A 638 22.21 3.76 -11.95
N TYR A 639 21.19 3.99 -12.77
CA TYR A 639 19.79 3.67 -12.50
C TYR A 639 19.26 2.65 -13.50
N ALA A 640 18.40 1.72 -13.08
CA ALA A 640 17.77 0.72 -13.95
C ALA A 640 16.31 0.45 -13.57
N GLY A 641 15.51 -0.04 -14.53
CA GLY A 641 14.15 -0.51 -14.32
C GLY A 641 13.06 0.57 -14.38
N GLY A 642 13.34 1.76 -14.93
CA GLY A 642 12.34 2.80 -15.15
C GLY A 642 11.40 2.47 -16.33
N HIS A 643 10.18 3.02 -16.28
CA HIS A 643 9.15 2.77 -17.27
C HIS A 643 8.10 3.90 -17.31
N SER A 644 7.90 4.52 -18.47
CA SER A 644 7.02 5.69 -18.64
C SER A 644 5.56 5.38 -18.98
N HIS A 645 5.21 4.11 -19.23
CA HIS A 645 3.84 3.70 -19.55
C HIS A 645 3.06 3.35 -18.28
N SER A 646 1.74 3.28 -18.37
CA SER A 646 0.88 2.96 -17.22
C SER A 646 0.95 1.45 -16.85
N PRO A 647 1.22 1.12 -15.57
CA PRO A 647 1.61 2.01 -14.47
C PRO A 647 3.07 2.46 -14.60
N THR A 648 3.33 3.76 -14.46
CA THR A 648 4.68 4.32 -14.50
C THR A 648 5.54 3.76 -13.37
N ARG A 649 6.79 3.39 -13.66
CA ARG A 649 7.75 2.89 -12.67
C ARG A 649 9.01 3.73 -12.67
N GLU A 650 9.51 4.01 -11.48
CA GLU A 650 10.77 4.73 -11.31
C GLU A 650 11.95 3.76 -11.43
N ALA A 651 13.00 4.21 -12.12
CA ALA A 651 14.28 3.51 -12.16
C ALA A 651 14.93 3.51 -10.77
N GLN A 652 15.51 2.38 -10.40
CA GLN A 652 16.14 2.18 -9.10
C GLN A 652 17.64 2.35 -9.21
N LEU A 653 18.27 2.98 -8.21
CA LEU A 653 19.72 3.16 -8.16
C LEU A 653 20.41 1.79 -8.08
N VAL A 654 21.23 1.47 -9.06
CA VAL A 654 22.03 0.23 -9.08
C VAL A 654 23.32 0.39 -8.29
N GLY A 655 24.04 1.49 -8.50
CA GLY A 655 25.27 1.79 -7.80
C GLY A 655 25.76 3.20 -8.08
N VAL A 656 26.81 3.61 -7.34
CA VAL A 656 27.50 4.91 -7.46
C VAL A 656 28.98 4.64 -7.63
N GLU A 657 29.61 5.31 -8.61
CA GLU A 657 31.04 5.20 -8.90
C GLU A 657 31.71 6.60 -8.85
N GLU A 658 32.92 6.65 -8.41
CA GLU A 658 33.65 7.93 -8.26
C GLU A 658 34.03 8.56 -9.61
N ASP A 659 34.32 7.73 -10.60
CA ASP A 659 34.76 8.19 -11.90
C ASP A 659 33.89 7.67 -13.06
N GLU A 660 34.03 8.34 -14.21
CA GLU A 660 33.27 8.12 -15.43
C GLU A 660 33.46 6.71 -16.02
N GLU A 661 34.71 6.17 -15.95
CA GLU A 661 35.04 4.89 -16.58
C GLU A 661 34.41 3.71 -15.82
N HIS A 662 34.52 3.73 -14.50
CA HIS A 662 33.88 2.67 -13.67
C HIS A 662 32.35 2.74 -13.73
N ALA A 663 31.79 3.95 -13.81
CA ALA A 663 30.35 4.12 -13.96
C ALA A 663 29.84 3.58 -15.31
N LEU A 664 30.57 3.83 -16.39
CA LEU A 664 30.24 3.28 -17.71
C LEU A 664 30.33 1.74 -17.70
N GLN A 665 31.37 1.19 -17.06
CA GLN A 665 31.52 -0.27 -16.86
C GLN A 665 30.36 -0.86 -16.06
N LEU A 666 29.92 -0.20 -14.99
CA LEU A 666 28.77 -0.63 -14.18
C LEU A 666 27.48 -0.65 -15.01
N LEU A 667 27.26 0.41 -15.80
CA LEU A 667 26.09 0.50 -16.69
C LEU A 667 26.13 -0.58 -17.79
N MET A 668 27.29 -0.79 -18.40
CA MET A 668 27.50 -1.83 -19.40
C MET A 668 27.28 -3.23 -18.82
N ALA A 669 27.81 -3.52 -17.64
CA ALA A 669 27.60 -4.78 -16.94
C ALA A 669 26.13 -5.01 -16.60
N CYS A 670 25.40 -3.96 -16.19
CA CYS A 670 23.95 -4.03 -15.91
C CYS A 670 23.15 -4.38 -17.18
N LEU A 671 23.45 -3.75 -18.31
CA LEU A 671 22.84 -4.07 -19.61
C LEU A 671 23.12 -5.52 -20.03
N GLN A 672 24.35 -6.00 -19.83
CA GLN A 672 24.72 -7.37 -20.19
C GLN A 672 24.09 -8.41 -19.28
N LEU A 673 23.99 -8.12 -17.98
CA LEU A 673 23.31 -8.98 -17.03
C LEU A 673 21.83 -9.09 -17.37
N TYR A 674 21.16 -7.96 -17.66
CA TYR A 674 19.79 -7.95 -18.15
C TYR A 674 19.66 -8.81 -19.40
N ARG A 675 20.48 -8.61 -20.41
CA ARG A 675 20.45 -9.38 -21.65
C ARG A 675 20.67 -10.88 -21.41
N HIS A 676 21.57 -11.29 -20.50
CA HIS A 676 21.88 -12.70 -20.25
C HIS A 676 20.83 -13.44 -19.40
N THR A 677 20.00 -12.74 -18.65
CA THR A 677 19.12 -13.33 -17.64
C THR A 677 17.63 -12.99 -17.82
N SER A 678 17.29 -12.12 -18.77
CA SER A 678 15.90 -11.82 -19.13
C SER A 678 15.28 -12.84 -20.05
N GLU A 679 13.95 -12.96 -19.99
CA GLU A 679 13.15 -13.66 -20.98
C GLU A 679 12.94 -12.74 -22.19
N TYR A 680 12.75 -13.30 -23.39
CA TYR A 680 12.47 -12.49 -24.60
C TYR A 680 11.14 -11.76 -24.41
N ASP A 681 11.08 -10.49 -24.79
CA ASP A 681 9.98 -9.54 -24.58
C ASP A 681 9.78 -9.10 -23.12
N GLU A 682 10.63 -9.52 -22.18
CA GLU A 682 10.62 -9.05 -20.80
C GLU A 682 11.27 -7.68 -20.68
N ARG A 683 10.55 -6.68 -20.18
CA ARG A 683 11.08 -5.33 -19.98
C ARG A 683 12.06 -5.29 -18.81
N MET A 684 13.00 -4.33 -18.83
CA MET A 684 13.99 -4.18 -17.74
C MET A 684 13.34 -3.94 -16.36
N SER A 685 12.19 -3.30 -16.30
CA SER A 685 11.42 -3.13 -15.06
C SER A 685 10.83 -4.45 -14.53
N GLU A 686 10.37 -5.32 -15.41
CA GLU A 686 9.83 -6.63 -15.09
C GLU A 686 10.94 -7.61 -14.70
N TRP A 687 12.05 -7.57 -15.45
CA TRP A 687 13.26 -8.32 -15.13
C TRP A 687 13.81 -7.95 -13.75
N LEU A 688 13.89 -6.64 -13.42
CA LEU A 688 14.39 -6.18 -12.13
C LEU A 688 13.47 -6.59 -10.97
N GLU A 689 12.15 -6.67 -11.21
CA GLU A 689 11.21 -7.25 -10.23
C GLU A 689 11.40 -8.76 -10.06
N ARG A 690 11.62 -9.49 -11.15
CA ARG A 690 11.77 -10.96 -11.13
C ARG A 690 13.08 -11.40 -10.48
N ILE A 691 14.20 -10.74 -10.83
CA ILE A 691 15.53 -11.08 -10.30
C ILE A 691 15.74 -10.47 -8.91
N GLY A 692 15.21 -9.27 -8.66
CA GLY A 692 15.41 -8.48 -7.45
C GLY A 692 16.64 -7.57 -7.53
N LEU A 693 16.47 -6.29 -7.15
CA LEU A 693 17.54 -5.28 -7.17
C LEU A 693 18.77 -5.70 -6.34
N THR A 694 18.54 -6.34 -5.20
CA THR A 694 19.63 -6.80 -4.31
C THR A 694 20.54 -7.79 -5.04
N THR A 695 19.96 -8.80 -5.69
CA THR A 695 20.71 -9.80 -6.46
C THR A 695 21.48 -9.17 -7.62
N VAL A 696 20.84 -8.21 -8.33
CA VAL A 696 21.50 -7.47 -9.41
C VAL A 696 22.69 -6.65 -8.87
N ARG A 697 22.53 -5.96 -7.74
CA ARG A 697 23.62 -5.22 -7.08
C ARG A 697 24.75 -6.13 -6.63
N GLU A 698 24.47 -7.25 -6.00
CA GLU A 698 25.48 -8.22 -5.54
C GLU A 698 26.35 -8.70 -6.71
N GLN A 699 25.74 -9.03 -7.85
CA GLN A 699 26.48 -9.45 -9.03
C GLN A 699 27.27 -8.34 -9.70
N LEU A 700 26.77 -7.10 -9.67
CA LEU A 700 27.41 -5.96 -10.32
C LEU A 700 28.46 -5.26 -9.44
N LEU A 701 28.38 -5.38 -8.12
CA LEU A 701 29.38 -4.84 -7.18
C LEU A 701 30.55 -5.81 -6.99
N ASP A 702 30.41 -7.10 -7.34
CA ASP A 702 31.52 -8.02 -7.47
C ASP A 702 32.37 -7.63 -8.70
N LEU A 703 33.60 -7.20 -8.46
CA LEU A 703 34.48 -6.67 -9.50
C LEU A 703 34.88 -7.73 -10.54
N GLU A 704 35.01 -9.00 -10.13
CA GLU A 704 35.34 -10.10 -11.05
C GLU A 704 34.17 -10.41 -11.98
N GLN A 705 32.98 -10.49 -11.42
CA GLN A 705 31.75 -10.71 -12.22
C GLN A 705 31.48 -9.53 -13.14
N ARG A 706 31.61 -8.29 -12.66
CA ARG A 706 31.48 -7.08 -13.48
C ARG A 706 32.46 -7.10 -14.66
N ALA A 707 33.74 -7.35 -14.39
CA ALA A 707 34.75 -7.43 -15.44
C ALA A 707 34.43 -8.52 -16.48
N SER A 708 34.00 -9.70 -16.04
CA SER A 708 33.60 -10.79 -16.94
C SER A 708 32.44 -10.41 -17.85
N LEU A 709 31.42 -9.71 -17.32
CA LEU A 709 30.29 -9.19 -18.11
C LEU A 709 30.74 -8.17 -19.17
N VAL A 710 31.59 -7.23 -18.79
CA VAL A 710 32.11 -6.20 -19.69
C VAL A 710 33.03 -6.82 -20.76
N ASP A 711 33.92 -7.75 -20.39
CA ASP A 711 34.81 -8.44 -21.30
C ASP A 711 34.05 -9.25 -22.38
N SER A 712 32.91 -9.82 -22.02
CA SER A 712 32.08 -10.54 -22.99
C SER A 712 31.59 -9.63 -24.12
N ILE A 713 31.28 -8.36 -23.82
CA ILE A 713 30.89 -7.35 -24.81
C ILE A 713 32.10 -6.96 -25.67
N GLN A 714 33.26 -6.69 -25.05
CA GLN A 714 34.46 -6.24 -25.75
C GLN A 714 35.02 -7.28 -26.71
N ARG A 715 34.90 -8.57 -26.42
CA ARG A 715 35.31 -9.64 -27.31
C ARG A 715 34.52 -9.63 -28.64
N ARG A 716 33.29 -9.19 -28.62
CA ARG A 716 32.43 -9.07 -29.79
C ARG A 716 32.81 -7.88 -30.70
N VAL A 717 33.21 -6.77 -30.12
CA VAL A 717 33.55 -5.52 -30.84
C VAL A 717 34.92 -5.58 -31.50
N ARG A 718 35.84 -6.46 -31.05
CA ARG A 718 37.22 -6.53 -31.53
C ARG A 718 37.47 -7.36 -32.79
N VAL A 719 36.47 -7.75 -33.56
CA VAL A 719 36.67 -8.42 -34.87
C VAL A 719 36.88 -7.34 -35.95
N PRO A 720 38.09 -7.13 -36.45
CA PRO A 720 38.34 -6.22 -37.60
C PRO A 720 37.65 -6.79 -38.82
N LEU A 721 36.96 -5.96 -39.58
CA LEU A 721 36.64 -6.19 -40.99
C LEU A 721 37.94 -6.29 -41.80
N GLU A 722 38.63 -7.43 -41.79
CA GLU A 722 39.69 -7.72 -42.74
C GLU A 722 39.22 -8.78 -43.71
N GLN A 723 38.98 -8.29 -44.90
CA GLN A 723 39.22 -8.89 -46.21
C GLN A 723 38.51 -10.25 -46.52
N THR A 724 37.36 -10.23 -47.16
CA THR A 724 37.33 -10.69 -48.57
C THR A 724 36.13 -10.06 -49.30
#